data_9c9893788b1e0d0b78a0267d50f6821d
#
_entry.id   9c9893788b1e0d0b78a0267d50f6821d
#
_cell.length_a   1.000
_cell.length_b   1.000
_cell.length_c   1.000
_cell.angle_alpha   90.00
_cell.angle_beta   90.00
_cell.angle_gamma   90.00
#
_symmetry.space_group_name_H-M   'P 1'
#
loop_
_entity.id
_entity.type
_entity.pdbx_description
1 polymer ?
#
loop_
_entity_poly.entity_id
_entity_poly.type
_entity_poly.pdbx_seq_one_letter_code
_entity_poly.pdbx_strand_id
1 'polypeptide(L)'
;MMINFGIDLGTTNSVFARYQEGNVEIFKNPIGHKETLPSVVGFRNERILIGDKAREYLEKDPRNVFGSFKRKMGTDESYWVESIQQVKTPVDLSAMVLKELRNFIYTGEIPDSIVITVPASFDTIQSNATKEAGYQAGFGEVLLLQEPIAASLAFVNKTTEKTDRKWLVYDLGGGTFDLALVETKYGEMKVIDHEGDNFLGGLDFDNRIISRIIIPYLDRIAAFENLDHDLHSSGGKYNKLYYVLQKKAEEVKLTLSAALTASIEFEIELPDGSTKEVYFDITRAEFENVIRDLVIRTIDIVRLVLERNELQPNELNCILLVGGSTFTPCVREWIAQELDIIVSTAIDPTTAIAAGAAYFAGTKRKQFISPAKPANFQDLSIKTGYAKVSQDTEEYFVAEATGKIDNLQYRLTRADGGYDTGLRQFNSRITEFLQLLPQANNQFELRIFDAQQQLVYHDSSIQIVSGKYGILGQPLPHDICIEVDDKENNTTKLELVFARNSSLPLKTTLTKSVSKTIHTASGDSIVINILEGNQGAIPSSNLSIGIIEIKGDQLSVDLVKGSDIEITLEMSESRDLRVTTYLMMSDQEFTNLFTPSARHVNINKLLDEIKGLHFAVTQEIRAANIREEYEVSQRLSALINTLNDAEAEARTIAVDDVTDRKYQLDDKKKFVAAQMDMLTRDKLKMSAKLDYFNTRNKAQDVLVSHGNDEEKTRFSNLLKQEKQILSGDTTPAIESLTTQIRKIINPIYFRTPAYLISIYHYYASLDEYPDASEAASLKDKGDRSIANSNYEELRYIINKLHTLLPRKEQEKANIKGTGIS
;
A
#
# COMPACT_ATOMS: atom_id res chain seq x y z
N MET A 1 6.89 -29.08 -8.15
CA MET A 1 5.68 -29.58 -7.48
C MET A 1 4.64 -28.48 -7.53
N MET A 2 3.40 -28.75 -7.86
CA MET A 2 2.37 -27.72 -7.91
C MET A 2 1.94 -27.31 -6.49
N ILE A 3 1.61 -26.03 -6.29
CA ILE A 3 0.96 -25.57 -5.07
C ILE A 3 -0.53 -25.88 -5.26
N ASN A 4 -1.16 -26.58 -4.34
CA ASN A 4 -2.54 -27.04 -4.53
C ASN A 4 -3.49 -26.54 -3.43
N PHE A 5 -2.97 -25.87 -2.44
CA PHE A 5 -3.73 -25.53 -1.24
C PHE A 5 -3.91 -24.03 -1.07
N GLY A 6 -5.12 -23.64 -0.69
CA GLY A 6 -5.49 -22.28 -0.39
C GLY A 6 -6.20 -22.17 0.95
N ILE A 7 -5.88 -21.14 1.71
CA ILE A 7 -6.53 -20.82 2.99
C ILE A 7 -7.13 -19.41 2.89
N ASP A 8 -8.37 -19.30 3.29
CA ASP A 8 -8.96 -18.04 3.74
C ASP A 8 -8.70 -17.92 5.24
N LEU A 9 -7.77 -17.03 5.62
CA LEU A 9 -7.52 -16.71 7.02
C LEU A 9 -8.42 -15.55 7.44
N GLY A 10 -9.66 -15.83 7.82
CA GLY A 10 -10.64 -14.80 8.17
C GLY A 10 -10.51 -14.28 9.60
N THR A 11 -11.07 -13.09 9.86
CA THR A 11 -11.09 -12.47 11.20
C THR A 11 -11.91 -13.30 12.20
N THR A 12 -13.05 -13.84 11.75
CA THR A 12 -13.97 -14.62 12.59
C THR A 12 -13.89 -16.12 12.31
N ASN A 13 -13.82 -16.50 11.05
CA ASN A 13 -13.76 -17.89 10.61
C ASN A 13 -12.71 -18.03 9.52
N SER A 14 -12.03 -19.17 9.50
CA SER A 14 -11.05 -19.53 8.47
C SER A 14 -11.48 -20.80 7.74
N VAL A 15 -11.10 -20.92 6.48
CA VAL A 15 -11.48 -22.01 5.59
C VAL A 15 -10.26 -22.55 4.86
N PHE A 16 -10.21 -23.86 4.66
CA PHE A 16 -9.11 -24.53 3.96
C PHE A 16 -9.61 -25.27 2.72
N ALA A 17 -8.95 -25.08 1.59
CA ALA A 17 -9.34 -25.66 0.31
C ALA A 17 -8.17 -26.29 -0.42
N ARG A 18 -8.47 -27.29 -1.27
CA ARG A 18 -7.52 -27.94 -2.17
C ARG A 18 -8.00 -27.87 -3.62
N TYR A 19 -7.09 -27.54 -4.50
CA TYR A 19 -7.28 -27.68 -5.94
C TYR A 19 -6.77 -29.03 -6.41
N GLN A 20 -7.59 -29.76 -7.16
CA GLN A 20 -7.21 -31.02 -7.79
C GLN A 20 -7.90 -31.15 -9.15
N GLU A 21 -7.12 -31.22 -10.24
CA GLU A 21 -7.60 -31.54 -11.60
C GLU A 21 -8.81 -30.68 -12.05
N GLY A 22 -8.78 -29.38 -11.82
CA GLY A 22 -9.85 -28.46 -12.22
C GLY A 22 -10.95 -28.26 -11.19
N ASN A 23 -10.99 -29.06 -10.11
CA ASN A 23 -11.97 -28.97 -9.05
C ASN A 23 -11.36 -28.45 -7.77
N VAL A 24 -12.21 -27.81 -6.97
CA VAL A 24 -11.83 -27.36 -5.63
C VAL A 24 -12.64 -28.13 -4.60
N GLU A 25 -11.94 -28.69 -3.62
CA GLU A 25 -12.48 -29.34 -2.44
C GLU A 25 -12.29 -28.45 -1.22
N ILE A 26 -13.37 -28.19 -0.47
CA ILE A 26 -13.29 -27.53 0.83
C ILE A 26 -13.11 -28.63 1.90
N PHE A 27 -12.03 -28.53 2.66
CA PHE A 27 -11.81 -29.44 3.77
C PHE A 27 -12.72 -29.11 4.95
N LYS A 28 -13.22 -30.18 5.57
CA LYS A 28 -14.12 -30.08 6.73
C LYS A 28 -13.37 -30.37 8.01
N ASN A 29 -13.74 -29.67 9.07
CA ASN A 29 -13.26 -29.97 10.39
C ASN A 29 -13.55 -31.46 10.71
N PRO A 30 -12.56 -32.28 11.08
CA PRO A 30 -12.78 -33.69 11.48
C PRO A 30 -13.79 -33.82 12.63
N ILE A 31 -13.98 -32.77 13.42
CA ILE A 31 -14.95 -32.71 14.49
C ILE A 31 -16.11 -31.80 14.09
N GLY A 32 -17.30 -32.34 13.97
CA GLY A 32 -18.51 -31.58 13.63
C GLY A 32 -18.72 -31.35 12.14
N HIS A 33 -17.77 -31.72 11.26
CA HIS A 33 -17.87 -31.66 9.79
C HIS A 33 -18.22 -30.28 9.21
N LYS A 34 -17.91 -29.20 9.93
CA LYS A 34 -18.06 -27.81 9.45
C LYS A 34 -16.98 -27.47 8.43
N GLU A 35 -17.30 -26.67 7.44
CA GLU A 35 -16.37 -26.16 6.42
C GLU A 35 -15.56 -24.96 6.94
N THR A 36 -16.00 -24.35 8.03
CA THR A 36 -15.34 -23.22 8.65
C THR A 36 -14.73 -23.59 10.00
N LEU A 37 -13.61 -23.01 10.34
CA LEU A 37 -12.97 -23.06 11.66
C LEU A 37 -13.03 -21.66 12.29
N PRO A 38 -13.67 -21.46 13.46
CA PRO A 38 -13.58 -20.18 14.16
C PRO A 38 -12.12 -19.76 14.41
N SER A 39 -11.76 -18.53 14.05
CA SER A 39 -10.42 -17.96 14.25
C SER A 39 -10.23 -17.52 15.70
N VAL A 40 -10.35 -18.49 16.63
CA VAL A 40 -10.28 -18.29 18.07
C VAL A 40 -9.30 -19.29 18.67
N VAL A 41 -8.41 -18.81 19.56
CA VAL A 41 -7.41 -19.60 20.27
C VAL A 41 -7.62 -19.46 21.76
N GLY A 42 -7.69 -20.57 22.48
CA GLY A 42 -7.82 -20.61 23.92
C GLY A 42 -6.70 -21.43 24.56
N PHE A 43 -6.37 -21.10 25.81
CA PHE A 43 -5.34 -21.79 26.57
C PHE A 43 -5.93 -22.31 27.87
N ARG A 44 -5.89 -23.64 28.05
CA ARG A 44 -6.34 -24.32 29.26
C ARG A 44 -5.18 -25.07 29.84
N ASN A 45 -4.51 -24.46 30.81
CA ASN A 45 -3.22 -24.93 31.29
C ASN A 45 -2.25 -25.03 30.11
N GLU A 46 -1.56 -26.17 29.92
CA GLU A 46 -0.64 -26.39 28.79
C GLU A 46 -1.36 -26.78 27.47
N ARG A 47 -2.68 -26.92 27.46
CA ARG A 47 -3.45 -27.33 26.26
C ARG A 47 -3.91 -26.12 25.48
N ILE A 48 -3.60 -26.13 24.20
CA ILE A 48 -4.09 -25.15 23.24
C ILE A 48 -5.43 -25.64 22.70
N LEU A 49 -6.45 -24.82 22.78
CA LEU A 49 -7.78 -25.01 22.21
C LEU A 49 -7.91 -24.11 20.99
N ILE A 50 -8.43 -24.63 19.88
CA ILE A 50 -8.61 -23.85 18.66
C ILE A 50 -10.03 -24.08 18.13
N GLY A 51 -10.61 -23.03 17.54
CA GLY A 51 -11.92 -23.07 16.92
C GLY A 51 -13.06 -23.19 17.91
N ASP A 52 -14.01 -24.07 17.62
CA ASP A 52 -15.22 -24.28 18.44
C ASP A 52 -14.88 -24.56 19.92
N LYS A 53 -13.84 -25.36 20.18
CA LYS A 53 -13.41 -25.69 21.55
C LYS A 53 -12.93 -24.46 22.34
N ALA A 54 -12.23 -23.56 21.67
CA ALA A 54 -11.77 -22.29 22.27
C ALA A 54 -12.98 -21.38 22.53
N ARG A 55 -13.92 -21.33 21.60
CA ARG A 55 -15.17 -20.54 21.67
C ARG A 55 -16.07 -20.99 22.83
N GLU A 56 -16.20 -22.31 23.04
CA GLU A 56 -16.93 -22.87 24.20
C GLU A 56 -16.21 -22.56 25.53
N TYR A 57 -14.87 -22.50 25.51
CA TYR A 57 -14.08 -22.23 26.72
C TYR A 57 -14.15 -20.75 27.14
N LEU A 58 -14.54 -19.84 26.22
CA LEU A 58 -14.68 -18.40 26.49
C LEU A 58 -15.60 -18.11 27.69
N GLU A 59 -16.70 -18.86 27.87
CA GLU A 59 -17.63 -18.66 28.99
C GLU A 59 -17.00 -19.04 30.36
N LYS A 60 -16.02 -19.94 30.35
CA LYS A 60 -15.36 -20.42 31.58
C LYS A 60 -14.19 -19.55 31.99
N ASP A 61 -13.38 -19.14 30.99
CA ASP A 61 -12.16 -18.41 31.24
C ASP A 61 -11.83 -17.47 30.08
N PRO A 62 -12.55 -16.33 29.96
CA PRO A 62 -12.40 -15.40 28.86
C PRO A 62 -10.99 -14.76 28.77
N ARG A 63 -10.25 -14.67 29.87
CA ARG A 63 -8.89 -14.06 29.87
C ARG A 63 -7.83 -14.92 29.18
N ASN A 64 -8.11 -16.19 28.97
CA ASN A 64 -7.23 -17.12 28.28
C ASN A 64 -7.79 -17.52 26.89
N VAL A 65 -8.72 -16.73 26.30
CA VAL A 65 -9.30 -16.97 24.97
C VAL A 65 -9.20 -15.70 24.15
N PHE A 66 -8.64 -15.82 22.96
CA PHE A 66 -8.34 -14.70 22.07
C PHE A 66 -8.95 -14.94 20.70
N GLY A 67 -9.65 -13.92 20.19
CA GLY A 67 -10.22 -13.86 18.85
C GLY A 67 -9.90 -12.53 18.18
N SER A 68 -10.35 -12.36 16.94
CA SER A 68 -10.25 -11.11 16.16
C SER A 68 -8.83 -10.56 15.98
N PHE A 69 -7.81 -11.36 16.26
CA PHE A 69 -6.41 -10.95 16.21
C PHE A 69 -5.93 -10.60 14.79
N LYS A 70 -6.64 -11.03 13.71
CA LYS A 70 -6.33 -10.62 12.35
C LYS A 70 -6.40 -9.10 12.15
N ARG A 71 -7.32 -8.40 12.84
CA ARG A 71 -7.45 -6.93 12.80
C ARG A 71 -6.23 -6.20 13.41
N LYS A 72 -5.44 -6.91 14.21
CA LYS A 72 -4.22 -6.40 14.85
C LYS A 72 -2.93 -6.95 14.21
N MET A 73 -3.04 -7.60 13.05
CA MET A 73 -1.86 -8.03 12.28
C MET A 73 -1.00 -6.83 11.88
N GLY A 74 0.32 -7.01 11.98
CA GLY A 74 1.26 -5.92 11.69
C GLY A 74 1.40 -4.87 12.79
N THR A 75 0.72 -5.03 13.93
CA THR A 75 0.86 -4.17 15.10
C THR A 75 1.75 -4.81 16.17
N ASP A 76 2.19 -4.03 17.15
CA ASP A 76 2.94 -4.49 18.33
C ASP A 76 2.03 -5.01 19.45
N GLU A 77 0.75 -5.23 19.17
CA GLU A 77 -0.20 -5.77 20.11
C GLU A 77 0.26 -7.12 20.65
N SER A 78 0.03 -7.33 21.92
CA SER A 78 0.42 -8.55 22.63
C SER A 78 -0.64 -8.99 23.63
N TYR A 79 -0.80 -10.30 23.75
CA TYR A 79 -1.77 -10.94 24.60
C TYR A 79 -1.07 -11.69 25.71
N TRP A 80 -1.26 -11.27 26.96
CA TRP A 80 -0.78 -12.02 28.12
C TRP A 80 -1.66 -13.23 28.36
N VAL A 81 -1.09 -14.41 28.25
CA VAL A 81 -1.79 -15.69 28.50
C VAL A 81 -1.51 -16.11 29.92
N GLU A 82 -2.47 -15.89 30.82
CA GLU A 82 -2.31 -16.11 32.25
C GLU A 82 -2.01 -17.60 32.59
N SER A 83 -2.70 -18.54 31.93
CA SER A 83 -2.59 -19.99 32.21
C SER A 83 -1.22 -20.58 31.90
N ILE A 84 -0.43 -19.99 31.01
CA ILE A 84 0.92 -20.46 30.63
C ILE A 84 2.01 -19.43 30.91
N GLN A 85 1.68 -18.26 31.48
CA GLN A 85 2.61 -17.17 31.80
C GLN A 85 3.47 -16.74 30.59
N GLN A 86 2.86 -16.58 29.42
CA GLN A 86 3.54 -16.19 28.18
C GLN A 86 2.77 -15.10 27.46
N VAL A 87 3.49 -14.29 26.71
CA VAL A 87 2.93 -13.34 25.76
C VAL A 87 2.77 -14.02 24.40
N LYS A 88 1.67 -13.76 23.73
CA LYS A 88 1.41 -14.17 22.34
C LYS A 88 1.10 -12.93 21.49
N THR A 89 1.54 -12.94 20.25
CA THR A 89 1.27 -11.88 19.27
C THR A 89 0.11 -12.28 18.35
N PRO A 90 -0.47 -11.34 17.58
CA PRO A 90 -1.43 -11.67 16.52
C PRO A 90 -0.88 -12.71 15.52
N VAL A 91 0.42 -12.65 15.23
CA VAL A 91 1.11 -13.60 14.35
C VAL A 91 1.12 -15.00 14.96
N ASP A 92 1.47 -15.13 16.25
CA ASP A 92 1.48 -16.42 16.94
C ASP A 92 0.11 -17.07 16.96
N LEU A 93 -0.94 -16.29 17.25
CA LEU A 93 -2.32 -16.81 17.31
C LEU A 93 -2.81 -17.21 15.90
N SER A 94 -2.50 -16.43 14.87
CA SER A 94 -2.79 -16.77 13.47
C SER A 94 -2.07 -18.04 13.04
N ALA A 95 -0.81 -18.21 13.41
CA ALA A 95 -0.04 -19.42 13.13
C ALA A 95 -0.66 -20.68 13.75
N MET A 96 -1.22 -20.56 14.97
CA MET A 96 -1.92 -21.68 15.63
C MET A 96 -3.18 -22.08 14.87
N VAL A 97 -3.97 -21.10 14.36
CA VAL A 97 -5.15 -21.38 13.52
C VAL A 97 -4.74 -22.04 12.20
N LEU A 98 -3.72 -21.51 11.54
CA LEU A 98 -3.19 -22.09 10.29
C LEU A 98 -2.69 -23.52 10.48
N LYS A 99 -2.03 -23.80 11.62
CA LYS A 99 -1.57 -25.13 11.98
C LYS A 99 -2.73 -26.10 12.21
N GLU A 100 -3.82 -25.64 12.84
CA GLU A 100 -5.02 -26.47 13.06
C GLU A 100 -5.74 -26.77 11.74
N LEU A 101 -5.86 -25.81 10.84
CA LEU A 101 -6.42 -26.03 9.49
C LEU A 101 -5.65 -27.12 8.73
N ARG A 102 -4.33 -27.16 8.88
CA ARG A 102 -3.50 -28.21 8.29
C ARG A 102 -3.89 -29.62 8.76
N ASN A 103 -4.43 -29.76 9.97
CA ASN A 103 -4.93 -31.03 10.51
C ASN A 103 -6.24 -31.49 9.86
N PHE A 104 -6.89 -30.66 9.04
CA PHE A 104 -8.11 -31.05 8.31
C PHE A 104 -7.79 -31.95 7.11
N ILE A 105 -6.53 -32.05 6.71
CA ILE A 105 -6.11 -32.89 5.59
C ILE A 105 -6.21 -34.34 5.98
N TYR A 106 -7.18 -35.06 5.41
CA TYR A 106 -7.37 -36.50 5.63
C TYR A 106 -6.71 -37.37 4.56
N THR A 107 -6.14 -36.76 3.51
CA THR A 107 -5.53 -37.47 2.37
C THR A 107 -4.09 -37.90 2.63
N GLY A 108 -3.52 -37.54 3.77
CA GLY A 108 -2.11 -37.84 4.13
C GLY A 108 -1.06 -36.96 3.46
N GLU A 109 -1.49 -35.96 2.68
CA GLU A 109 -0.59 -34.98 2.07
C GLU A 109 -0.06 -34.02 3.14
N ILE A 110 1.19 -33.60 2.97
CA ILE A 110 1.82 -32.59 3.82
C ILE A 110 2.13 -31.38 2.94
N PRO A 111 1.29 -30.32 2.95
CA PRO A 111 1.57 -29.14 2.13
C PRO A 111 2.79 -28.42 2.68
N ASP A 112 3.76 -28.18 1.80
CA ASP A 112 4.94 -27.37 2.06
C ASP A 112 4.76 -25.93 1.54
N SER A 113 3.91 -25.75 0.53
CA SER A 113 3.59 -24.46 -0.06
C SER A 113 2.09 -24.17 0.02
N ILE A 114 1.72 -22.93 0.30
CA ILE A 114 0.33 -22.52 0.54
C ILE A 114 0.03 -21.13 -0.04
N VAL A 115 -1.20 -20.91 -0.48
CA VAL A 115 -1.75 -19.58 -0.73
C VAL A 115 -2.60 -19.17 0.47
N ILE A 116 -2.32 -18.03 1.08
CA ILE A 116 -3.12 -17.45 2.17
C ILE A 116 -3.72 -16.14 1.67
N THR A 117 -5.02 -15.91 1.93
CA THR A 117 -5.68 -14.68 1.52
C THR A 117 -5.48 -13.54 2.50
N VAL A 118 -5.46 -12.34 1.95
CA VAL A 118 -5.38 -11.08 2.70
C VAL A 118 -6.39 -10.09 2.14
N PRO A 119 -6.97 -9.20 2.96
CA PRO A 119 -7.76 -8.07 2.47
C PRO A 119 -7.01 -7.26 1.41
N ALA A 120 -7.73 -6.69 0.45
CA ALA A 120 -7.12 -5.85 -0.58
C ALA A 120 -6.48 -4.60 0.00
N SER A 121 -7.04 -4.09 1.08
CA SER A 121 -6.63 -2.90 1.84
C SER A 121 -5.44 -3.12 2.79
N PHE A 122 -4.98 -4.38 3.01
CA PHE A 122 -3.82 -4.63 3.86
C PHE A 122 -2.58 -3.95 3.30
N ASP A 123 -1.85 -3.26 4.15
CA ASP A 123 -0.55 -2.69 3.85
C ASP A 123 0.57 -3.76 3.81
N THR A 124 1.78 -3.33 3.49
CA THR A 124 2.96 -4.21 3.43
C THR A 124 3.30 -4.82 4.80
N ILE A 125 3.09 -4.11 5.91
CA ILE A 125 3.36 -4.63 7.26
C ILE A 125 2.38 -5.76 7.61
N GLN A 126 1.09 -5.54 7.38
CA GLN A 126 0.04 -6.54 7.64
C GLN A 126 0.21 -7.79 6.76
N SER A 127 0.57 -7.58 5.49
CA SER A 127 0.85 -8.66 4.53
C SER A 127 2.05 -9.51 4.97
N ASN A 128 3.16 -8.89 5.38
CA ASN A 128 4.33 -9.61 5.88
C ASN A 128 4.04 -10.36 7.20
N ALA A 129 3.26 -9.77 8.10
CA ALA A 129 2.82 -10.44 9.33
C ALA A 129 1.99 -11.71 9.03
N THR A 130 1.14 -11.67 7.99
CA THR A 130 0.36 -12.84 7.55
C THR A 130 1.26 -13.93 6.97
N LYS A 131 2.28 -13.58 6.19
CA LYS A 131 3.28 -14.54 5.69
C LYS A 131 4.05 -15.19 6.82
N GLU A 132 4.49 -14.40 7.79
CA GLU A 132 5.21 -14.87 8.96
C GLU A 132 4.38 -15.90 9.75
N ALA A 133 3.07 -15.62 9.94
CA ALA A 133 2.17 -16.59 10.55
C ALA A 133 2.12 -17.92 9.76
N GLY A 134 2.16 -17.87 8.44
CA GLY A 134 2.24 -19.05 7.58
C GLY A 134 3.54 -19.83 7.77
N TYR A 135 4.68 -19.14 7.82
CA TYR A 135 5.98 -19.79 8.10
C TYR A 135 6.03 -20.43 9.48
N GLN A 136 5.50 -19.74 10.51
CA GLN A 136 5.40 -20.29 11.87
C GLN A 136 4.44 -21.47 11.96
N ALA A 137 3.43 -21.54 11.09
CA ALA A 137 2.56 -22.72 10.98
C ALA A 137 3.24 -23.92 10.33
N GLY A 138 4.47 -23.76 9.81
CA GLY A 138 5.30 -24.80 9.25
C GLY A 138 5.16 -24.97 7.74
N PHE A 139 4.68 -23.96 7.02
CA PHE A 139 4.77 -23.91 5.55
C PHE A 139 6.15 -23.38 5.13
N GLY A 140 6.77 -24.01 4.13
CA GLY A 140 8.08 -23.62 3.60
C GLY A 140 7.97 -22.47 2.60
N GLU A 141 6.83 -22.33 1.93
CA GLU A 141 6.54 -21.28 0.97
C GLU A 141 5.12 -20.74 1.18
N VAL A 142 4.99 -19.43 1.34
CA VAL A 142 3.72 -18.75 1.54
C VAL A 142 3.53 -17.71 0.46
N LEU A 143 2.51 -17.89 -0.36
CA LEU A 143 2.05 -16.90 -1.33
C LEU A 143 0.82 -16.19 -0.78
N LEU A 144 0.74 -14.87 -1.02
CA LEU A 144 -0.44 -14.09 -0.66
C LEU A 144 -1.32 -13.86 -1.87
N LEU A 145 -2.65 -13.85 -1.63
CA LEU A 145 -3.65 -13.51 -2.62
C LEU A 145 -4.69 -12.57 -2.00
N GLN A 146 -5.03 -11.50 -2.70
CA GLN A 146 -6.07 -10.59 -2.24
C GLN A 146 -7.45 -11.26 -2.29
N GLU A 147 -8.24 -11.10 -1.22
CA GLU A 147 -9.57 -11.72 -1.03
C GLU A 147 -10.53 -11.46 -2.20
N PRO A 148 -10.67 -10.24 -2.74
CA PRO A 148 -11.55 -10.00 -3.87
C PRO A 148 -11.10 -10.69 -5.18
N ILE A 149 -9.79 -10.89 -5.37
CA ILE A 149 -9.27 -11.67 -6.51
C ILE A 149 -9.65 -13.14 -6.32
N ALA A 150 -9.49 -13.67 -5.10
CA ALA A 150 -9.89 -15.04 -4.78
C ALA A 150 -11.40 -15.24 -5.01
N ALA A 151 -12.26 -14.36 -4.51
CA ALA A 151 -13.70 -14.39 -4.72
C ALA A 151 -14.06 -14.36 -6.22
N SER A 152 -13.37 -13.51 -6.99
CA SER A 152 -13.57 -13.43 -8.45
C SER A 152 -13.17 -14.70 -9.16
N LEU A 153 -12.08 -15.35 -8.77
CA LEU A 153 -11.67 -16.66 -9.32
C LEU A 153 -12.73 -17.75 -9.05
N ALA A 154 -13.26 -17.79 -7.84
CA ALA A 154 -14.35 -18.72 -7.52
C ALA A 154 -15.58 -18.45 -8.39
N PHE A 155 -15.94 -17.19 -8.59
CA PHE A 155 -17.08 -16.76 -9.40
C PHE A 155 -16.91 -17.15 -10.88
N VAL A 156 -15.81 -16.77 -11.52
CA VAL A 156 -15.62 -17.05 -12.96
C VAL A 156 -15.45 -18.55 -13.25
N ASN A 157 -14.94 -19.33 -12.30
CA ASN A 157 -14.84 -20.79 -12.48
C ASN A 157 -16.20 -21.49 -12.37
N LYS A 158 -17.16 -20.94 -11.63
CA LYS A 158 -18.54 -21.45 -11.55
C LYS A 158 -19.43 -21.01 -12.73
N THR A 159 -19.13 -19.86 -13.34
CA THR A 159 -19.92 -19.33 -14.45
C THR A 159 -19.44 -19.88 -15.80
N THR A 160 -20.37 -20.23 -16.70
CA THR A 160 -20.05 -20.79 -18.02
C THR A 160 -19.84 -19.76 -19.11
N GLU A 161 -20.19 -18.51 -18.87
CA GLU A 161 -20.17 -17.45 -19.87
C GLU A 161 -18.77 -16.83 -20.02
N LYS A 162 -18.35 -16.67 -21.28
CA LYS A 162 -17.01 -16.23 -21.69
C LYS A 162 -16.96 -14.77 -22.20
N THR A 163 -17.83 -13.90 -21.75
CA THR A 163 -17.90 -12.52 -22.24
C THR A 163 -17.06 -11.56 -21.39
N ASP A 164 -16.59 -10.49 -22.02
CA ASP A 164 -16.00 -9.34 -21.31
C ASP A 164 -17.02 -8.78 -20.33
N ARG A 165 -16.62 -8.64 -19.06
CA ARG A 165 -17.52 -8.28 -17.96
C ARG A 165 -16.83 -7.39 -16.95
N LYS A 166 -17.64 -6.55 -16.30
CA LYS A 166 -17.26 -5.79 -15.11
C LYS A 166 -18.21 -6.12 -13.96
N TRP A 167 -17.67 -6.34 -12.79
CA TRP A 167 -18.47 -6.55 -11.58
C TRP A 167 -17.75 -5.95 -10.35
N LEU A 168 -18.52 -5.71 -9.30
CA LEU A 168 -17.99 -5.39 -8.00
C LEU A 168 -17.91 -6.65 -7.13
N VAL A 169 -16.83 -6.80 -6.41
CA VAL A 169 -16.73 -7.72 -5.26
C VAL A 169 -16.93 -6.90 -4.01
N TYR A 170 -17.97 -7.20 -3.26
CA TYR A 170 -18.33 -6.56 -2.01
C TYR A 170 -18.12 -7.59 -0.90
N ASP A 171 -17.01 -7.53 -0.24
CA ASP A 171 -16.63 -8.44 0.83
C ASP A 171 -16.85 -7.78 2.18
N LEU A 172 -17.94 -8.15 2.85
CA LEU A 172 -18.24 -7.74 4.22
C LEU A 172 -18.03 -8.94 5.14
N GLY A 173 -16.82 -9.05 5.63
CA GLY A 173 -16.37 -10.11 6.53
C GLY A 173 -16.78 -9.88 7.98
N GLY A 174 -16.12 -10.62 8.87
CA GLY A 174 -16.32 -10.43 10.32
C GLY A 174 -15.62 -9.19 10.86
N GLY A 175 -14.54 -8.73 10.25
CA GLY A 175 -13.72 -7.64 10.77
C GLY A 175 -13.30 -6.57 9.77
N THR A 176 -13.42 -6.83 8.48
CA THR A 176 -13.03 -5.92 7.40
C THR A 176 -14.13 -5.79 6.38
N PHE A 177 -14.16 -4.67 5.69
CA PHE A 177 -14.91 -4.45 4.47
C PHE A 177 -13.93 -4.16 3.33
N ASP A 178 -14.02 -4.93 2.25
CA ASP A 178 -13.24 -4.74 1.05
C ASP A 178 -14.15 -4.67 -0.18
N LEU A 179 -13.91 -3.68 -1.01
CA LEU A 179 -14.58 -3.48 -2.28
C LEU A 179 -13.55 -3.51 -3.40
N ALA A 180 -13.82 -4.27 -4.46
CA ALA A 180 -12.99 -4.25 -5.65
C ALA A 180 -13.83 -4.20 -6.92
N LEU A 181 -13.43 -3.35 -7.85
CA LEU A 181 -13.94 -3.31 -9.21
C LEU A 181 -13.07 -4.22 -10.09
N VAL A 182 -13.69 -5.25 -10.62
CA VAL A 182 -13.01 -6.30 -11.41
C VAL A 182 -13.53 -6.30 -12.84
N GLU A 183 -12.62 -6.45 -13.78
CA GLU A 183 -12.90 -6.60 -15.20
C GLU A 183 -12.28 -7.89 -15.73
N THR A 184 -13.02 -8.59 -16.57
CA THR A 184 -12.46 -9.60 -17.48
C THR A 184 -12.49 -9.09 -18.90
N LYS A 185 -11.37 -9.23 -19.60
CA LYS A 185 -11.23 -8.85 -20.99
C LYS A 185 -10.25 -9.78 -21.70
N TYR A 186 -10.66 -10.35 -22.83
CA TYR A 186 -9.86 -11.31 -23.62
C TYR A 186 -9.30 -12.49 -22.80
N GLY A 187 -10.02 -12.98 -21.80
CA GLY A 187 -9.58 -14.07 -20.94
C GLY A 187 -8.62 -13.64 -19.81
N GLU A 188 -8.33 -12.36 -19.68
CA GLU A 188 -7.55 -11.80 -18.58
C GLU A 188 -8.46 -11.16 -17.55
N MET A 189 -8.19 -11.40 -16.28
CA MET A 189 -8.88 -10.80 -15.15
C MET A 189 -8.00 -9.77 -14.46
N LYS A 190 -8.52 -8.57 -14.27
CA LYS A 190 -7.84 -7.45 -13.65
C LYS A 190 -8.71 -6.79 -12.59
N VAL A 191 -8.13 -6.46 -11.46
CA VAL A 191 -8.71 -5.49 -10.53
C VAL A 191 -8.38 -4.10 -11.05
N ILE A 192 -9.41 -3.32 -11.38
CA ILE A 192 -9.27 -1.95 -11.90
C ILE A 192 -9.01 -0.99 -10.75
N ASP A 193 -9.79 -1.14 -9.67
CA ASP A 193 -9.75 -0.27 -8.52
C ASP A 193 -10.27 -1.02 -7.29
N HIS A 194 -9.88 -0.56 -6.12
CA HIS A 194 -10.32 -1.12 -4.85
C HIS A 194 -10.40 -0.03 -3.78
N GLU A 195 -11.22 -0.27 -2.77
CA GLU A 195 -11.35 0.56 -1.57
C GLU A 195 -11.78 -0.33 -0.41
N GLY A 196 -11.54 0.07 0.84
CA GLY A 196 -11.95 -0.75 1.97
C GLY A 196 -11.87 -0.04 3.30
N ASP A 197 -12.26 -0.79 4.34
CA ASP A 197 -12.17 -0.37 5.73
C ASP A 197 -11.74 -1.56 6.58
N ASN A 198 -10.53 -1.49 7.11
CA ASN A 198 -9.91 -2.56 7.90
C ASN A 198 -10.56 -2.76 9.28
N PHE A 199 -11.52 -1.89 9.63
CA PHE A 199 -12.20 -1.90 10.93
C PHE A 199 -13.72 -1.86 10.80
N LEU A 200 -14.29 -2.33 9.69
CA LEU A 200 -15.72 -2.39 9.47
C LEU A 200 -16.13 -3.82 9.07
N GLY A 201 -16.94 -4.46 9.90
CA GLY A 201 -17.41 -5.82 9.66
C GLY A 201 -18.44 -6.27 10.69
N GLY A 202 -18.70 -7.57 10.73
CA GLY A 202 -19.70 -8.18 11.63
C GLY A 202 -19.43 -7.95 13.12
N LEU A 203 -18.15 -7.82 13.53
CA LEU A 203 -17.76 -7.45 14.89
C LEU A 203 -18.21 -6.05 15.28
N ASP A 204 -18.24 -5.13 14.33
CA ASP A 204 -18.70 -3.77 14.59
C ASP A 204 -20.21 -3.72 14.74
N PHE A 205 -20.93 -4.62 14.05
CA PHE A 205 -22.36 -4.85 14.29
C PHE A 205 -22.60 -5.38 15.71
N ASP A 206 -21.80 -6.34 16.17
CA ASP A 206 -21.87 -6.87 17.55
C ASP A 206 -21.57 -5.77 18.57
N ASN A 207 -20.54 -4.96 18.33
CA ASN A 207 -20.21 -3.83 19.18
C ASN A 207 -21.31 -2.75 19.21
N ARG A 208 -22.07 -2.56 18.11
CA ARG A 208 -23.25 -1.68 18.10
C ARG A 208 -24.40 -2.23 18.97
N ILE A 209 -24.62 -3.55 18.96
CA ILE A 209 -25.59 -4.16 19.87
C ILE A 209 -25.17 -3.88 21.32
N ILE A 210 -23.90 -4.07 21.68
CA ILE A 210 -23.40 -3.83 23.03
C ILE A 210 -23.54 -2.35 23.39
N SER A 211 -22.98 -1.46 22.58
CA SER A 211 -22.86 -0.02 22.92
C SER A 211 -24.17 0.77 22.80
N ARG A 212 -25.06 0.36 21.88
CA ARG A 212 -26.28 1.12 21.58
C ARG A 212 -27.58 0.48 22.11
N ILE A 213 -27.53 -0.79 22.49
CA ILE A 213 -28.72 -1.50 23.02
C ILE A 213 -28.45 -1.97 24.45
N ILE A 214 -27.37 -2.77 24.69
CA ILE A 214 -27.14 -3.40 25.97
C ILE A 214 -26.71 -2.38 27.04
N ILE A 215 -25.67 -1.56 26.79
CA ILE A 215 -25.19 -0.56 27.75
C ILE A 215 -26.30 0.41 28.14
N PRO A 216 -27.07 1.03 27.21
CA PRO A 216 -28.20 1.89 27.56
C PRO A 216 -29.31 1.19 28.35
N TYR A 217 -29.50 -0.14 28.14
CA TYR A 217 -30.42 -0.92 28.97
C TYR A 217 -29.88 -1.06 30.40
N LEU A 218 -28.58 -1.36 30.55
CA LEU A 218 -27.95 -1.51 31.86
C LEU A 218 -27.96 -0.19 32.66
N ASP A 219 -27.71 0.94 32.02
CA ASP A 219 -27.76 2.28 32.64
C ASP A 219 -29.15 2.66 33.17
N ARG A 220 -30.21 2.03 32.64
CA ARG A 220 -31.58 2.21 33.16
C ARG A 220 -31.87 1.39 34.41
N ILE A 221 -31.14 0.28 34.63
CA ILE A 221 -31.37 -0.60 35.76
C ILE A 221 -30.46 -0.31 36.95
N ALA A 222 -29.31 0.33 36.74
CA ALA A 222 -28.39 0.73 37.79
C ALA A 222 -27.51 1.90 37.32
N ALA A 223 -27.04 2.72 38.25
CA ALA A 223 -26.12 3.82 37.97
C ALA A 223 -24.67 3.30 37.94
N PHE A 224 -24.16 2.99 36.79
CA PHE A 224 -22.75 2.65 36.60
C PHE A 224 -21.93 3.93 36.41
N GLU A 225 -20.77 4.04 37.04
CA GLU A 225 -19.94 5.26 36.92
C GLU A 225 -19.17 5.31 35.61
N ASN A 226 -18.57 4.18 35.17
CA ASN A 226 -17.73 4.12 33.98
C ASN A 226 -17.86 2.75 33.29
N LEU A 227 -19.06 2.27 33.00
CA LEU A 227 -19.32 0.93 32.48
C LEU A 227 -18.54 0.65 31.18
N ASP A 228 -18.54 1.57 30.22
CA ASP A 228 -17.82 1.40 28.93
C ASP A 228 -16.31 1.20 29.17
N HIS A 229 -15.70 2.00 30.01
CA HIS A 229 -14.28 1.85 30.37
C HIS A 229 -14.02 0.52 31.06
N ASP A 230 -14.84 0.14 32.04
CA ASP A 230 -14.66 -1.09 32.82
C ASP A 230 -14.92 -2.37 32.02
N LEU A 231 -15.71 -2.29 30.97
CA LEU A 231 -15.86 -3.38 29.98
C LEU A 231 -14.60 -3.55 29.14
N HIS A 232 -14.02 -2.48 28.64
CA HIS A 232 -12.96 -2.53 27.62
C HIS A 232 -11.52 -2.50 28.19
N SER A 233 -11.32 -2.05 29.43
CA SER A 233 -10.01 -2.13 30.09
C SER A 233 -9.70 -3.56 30.55
N SER A 234 -8.48 -4.05 30.34
CA SER A 234 -8.05 -5.40 30.78
C SER A 234 -8.12 -5.57 32.29
N GLY A 235 -7.91 -4.48 33.04
CA GLY A 235 -8.06 -4.40 34.50
C GLY A 235 -9.46 -4.06 34.98
N GLY A 236 -10.39 -3.78 34.08
CA GLY A 236 -11.74 -3.30 34.39
C GLY A 236 -12.60 -4.32 35.13
N LYS A 237 -13.46 -3.82 36.04
CA LYS A 237 -14.35 -4.68 36.85
C LYS A 237 -15.23 -5.61 35.97
N TYR A 238 -15.70 -5.11 34.85
CA TYR A 238 -16.62 -5.79 33.94
C TYR A 238 -15.93 -6.37 32.68
N ASN A 239 -14.60 -6.46 32.64
CA ASN A 239 -13.90 -6.94 31.46
C ASN A 239 -14.27 -8.39 31.07
N LYS A 240 -14.48 -9.28 32.04
CA LYS A 240 -14.99 -10.63 31.75
C LYS A 240 -16.37 -10.62 31.11
N LEU A 241 -17.25 -9.73 31.55
CA LEU A 241 -18.58 -9.57 30.97
C LEU A 241 -18.50 -9.10 29.51
N TYR A 242 -17.54 -8.25 29.16
CA TYR A 242 -17.37 -7.79 27.76
C TYR A 242 -17.27 -8.97 26.79
N TYR A 243 -16.44 -9.97 27.07
CA TYR A 243 -16.29 -11.15 26.20
C TYR A 243 -17.57 -12.01 26.15
N VAL A 244 -18.31 -12.10 27.25
CA VAL A 244 -19.64 -12.75 27.26
C VAL A 244 -20.61 -11.98 26.40
N LEU A 245 -20.64 -10.65 26.51
CA LEU A 245 -21.52 -9.78 25.71
C LEU A 245 -21.18 -9.84 24.23
N GLN A 246 -19.91 -9.91 23.85
CA GLN A 246 -19.51 -10.08 22.45
C GLN A 246 -20.08 -11.37 21.86
N LYS A 247 -19.96 -12.50 22.57
CA LYS A 247 -20.53 -13.76 22.11
C LYS A 247 -22.06 -13.68 22.01
N LYS A 248 -22.72 -13.10 23.03
CA LYS A 248 -24.18 -12.94 23.05
C LYS A 248 -24.68 -12.02 21.94
N ALA A 249 -23.98 -10.94 21.68
CA ALA A 249 -24.30 -10.01 20.58
C ALA A 249 -24.18 -10.70 19.21
N GLU A 250 -23.14 -11.52 19.00
CA GLU A 250 -23.03 -12.34 17.79
C GLU A 250 -24.17 -13.35 17.65
N GLU A 251 -24.55 -14.07 18.73
CA GLU A 251 -25.69 -14.99 18.75
C GLU A 251 -27.00 -14.28 18.40
N VAL A 252 -27.24 -13.08 18.96
CA VAL A 252 -28.38 -12.21 18.63
C VAL A 252 -28.35 -11.80 17.16
N LYS A 253 -27.21 -11.31 16.64
CA LYS A 253 -27.06 -10.96 15.21
C LYS A 253 -27.40 -12.12 14.29
N LEU A 254 -26.86 -13.30 14.56
CA LEU A 254 -27.13 -14.51 13.78
C LEU A 254 -28.61 -14.90 13.85
N THR A 255 -29.23 -14.85 15.02
CA THR A 255 -30.66 -15.14 15.20
C THR A 255 -31.53 -14.14 14.44
N LEU A 256 -31.21 -12.84 14.53
CA LEU A 256 -31.95 -11.77 13.84
C LEU A 256 -31.77 -11.82 12.30
N SER A 257 -30.76 -12.53 11.78
CA SER A 257 -30.67 -12.78 10.34
C SER A 257 -31.75 -13.72 9.83
N ALA A 258 -32.30 -14.59 10.70
CA ALA A 258 -33.36 -15.53 10.35
C ALA A 258 -34.74 -15.20 11.01
N ALA A 259 -34.74 -14.63 12.23
CA ALA A 259 -35.94 -14.32 13.01
C ALA A 259 -36.13 -12.79 13.16
N LEU A 260 -37.34 -12.37 13.54
CA LEU A 260 -37.69 -10.97 13.78
C LEU A 260 -37.34 -10.49 15.19
N THR A 261 -37.12 -11.41 16.11
CA THR A 261 -36.72 -11.14 17.50
C THR A 261 -35.68 -12.13 17.97
N ALA A 262 -34.81 -11.70 18.88
CA ALA A 262 -33.85 -12.54 19.57
C ALA A 262 -33.79 -12.13 21.04
N SER A 263 -33.72 -13.10 21.95
CA SER A 263 -33.58 -12.86 23.39
C SER A 263 -32.12 -12.85 23.78
N ILE A 264 -31.76 -11.98 24.69
CA ILE A 264 -30.42 -11.95 25.30
C ILE A 264 -30.58 -12.20 26.81
N GLU A 265 -29.69 -13.04 27.36
CA GLU A 265 -29.67 -13.41 28.76
C GLU A 265 -28.22 -13.48 29.26
N PHE A 266 -27.93 -12.81 30.37
CA PHE A 266 -26.66 -12.84 31.07
C PHE A 266 -26.76 -12.36 32.51
N GLU A 267 -25.76 -12.65 33.32
CA GLU A 267 -25.67 -12.15 34.71
C GLU A 267 -24.70 -10.98 34.79
N ILE A 268 -25.03 -9.99 35.65
CA ILE A 268 -24.16 -8.85 35.95
C ILE A 268 -24.13 -8.58 37.45
N GLU A 269 -22.95 -8.25 37.96
CA GLU A 269 -22.81 -7.68 39.31
C GLU A 269 -23.09 -6.18 39.23
N LEU A 270 -24.08 -5.71 40.00
CA LEU A 270 -24.46 -4.32 40.10
C LEU A 270 -23.42 -3.53 40.95
N PRO A 271 -23.43 -2.16 40.85
CA PRO A 271 -22.55 -1.34 41.68
C PRO A 271 -22.67 -1.52 43.17
N ASP A 272 -23.85 -1.96 43.68
CA ASP A 272 -24.09 -2.28 45.10
C ASP A 272 -23.58 -3.66 45.52
N GLY A 273 -22.98 -4.43 44.59
CA GLY A 273 -22.45 -5.77 44.85
C GLY A 273 -23.47 -6.91 44.71
N SER A 274 -24.74 -6.60 44.42
CA SER A 274 -25.74 -7.60 44.12
C SER A 274 -25.62 -8.16 42.73
N THR A 275 -25.94 -9.45 42.53
CA THR A 275 -25.98 -10.06 41.17
C THR A 275 -27.38 -9.96 40.61
N LYS A 276 -27.49 -9.59 39.36
CA LYS A 276 -28.78 -9.51 38.66
C LYS A 276 -28.72 -10.29 37.38
N GLU A 277 -29.72 -11.14 37.16
CA GLU A 277 -29.99 -11.76 35.88
C GLU A 277 -30.70 -10.74 34.97
N VAL A 278 -30.16 -10.52 33.79
CA VAL A 278 -30.65 -9.60 32.76
C VAL A 278 -31.21 -10.42 31.61
N TYR A 279 -32.50 -10.16 31.32
CA TYR A 279 -33.22 -10.79 30.20
C TYR A 279 -34.04 -9.73 29.48
N PHE A 280 -33.89 -9.65 28.15
CA PHE A 280 -34.76 -8.83 27.31
C PHE A 280 -34.66 -9.26 25.85
N ASP A 281 -35.68 -8.88 25.06
CA ASP A 281 -35.75 -9.17 23.66
C ASP A 281 -35.21 -7.98 22.84
N ILE A 282 -34.54 -8.28 21.74
CA ILE A 282 -34.06 -7.33 20.73
C ILE A 282 -34.78 -7.65 19.42
N THR A 283 -35.41 -6.66 18.82
CA THR A 283 -36.06 -6.81 17.51
C THR A 283 -35.05 -6.59 16.39
N ARG A 284 -35.32 -7.22 15.22
CA ARG A 284 -34.53 -6.97 13.99
C ARG A 284 -34.50 -5.48 13.63
N ALA A 285 -35.63 -4.76 13.77
CA ALA A 285 -35.70 -3.34 13.48
C ALA A 285 -34.79 -2.49 14.39
N GLU A 286 -34.69 -2.80 15.67
CA GLU A 286 -33.74 -2.15 16.60
C GLU A 286 -32.30 -2.42 16.19
N PHE A 287 -31.96 -3.66 15.87
CA PHE A 287 -30.66 -4.05 15.37
C PHE A 287 -30.30 -3.32 14.07
N GLU A 288 -31.16 -3.35 13.08
CA GLU A 288 -30.95 -2.68 11.79
C GLU A 288 -30.76 -1.17 11.95
N ASN A 289 -31.51 -0.54 12.87
CA ASN A 289 -31.38 0.89 13.15
C ASN A 289 -29.98 1.24 13.71
N VAL A 290 -29.41 0.41 14.62
CA VAL A 290 -28.13 0.69 15.24
C VAL A 290 -26.92 0.41 14.36
N ILE A 291 -27.08 -0.38 13.28
CA ILE A 291 -26.02 -0.66 12.31
C ILE A 291 -26.15 0.12 10.99
N ARG A 292 -27.23 0.92 10.84
CA ARG A 292 -27.55 1.59 9.58
C ARG A 292 -26.42 2.45 9.04
N ASP A 293 -25.80 3.25 9.88
CA ASP A 293 -24.68 4.13 9.53
C ASP A 293 -23.47 3.33 9.03
N LEU A 294 -23.20 2.15 9.58
CA LEU A 294 -22.11 1.28 9.16
C LEU A 294 -22.37 0.70 7.76
N VAL A 295 -23.60 0.25 7.48
CA VAL A 295 -23.95 -0.29 6.17
C VAL A 295 -23.98 0.82 5.10
N ILE A 296 -24.53 1.99 5.42
CA ILE A 296 -24.53 3.14 4.48
C ILE A 296 -23.09 3.54 4.14
N ARG A 297 -22.18 3.54 5.11
CA ARG A 297 -20.77 3.82 4.86
C ARG A 297 -20.17 2.87 3.81
N THR A 298 -20.51 1.58 3.82
CA THR A 298 -20.03 0.64 2.78
C THR A 298 -20.61 0.96 1.40
N ILE A 299 -21.87 1.41 1.35
CA ILE A 299 -22.54 1.84 0.12
C ILE A 299 -21.90 3.12 -0.42
N ASP A 300 -21.53 4.07 0.44
CA ASP A 300 -20.82 5.29 0.04
C ASP A 300 -19.44 4.98 -0.54
N ILE A 301 -18.75 3.96 -0.02
CA ILE A 301 -17.50 3.46 -0.62
C ILE A 301 -17.75 2.90 -2.04
N VAL A 302 -18.87 2.20 -2.26
CA VAL A 302 -19.25 1.74 -3.62
C VAL A 302 -19.44 2.96 -4.55
N ARG A 303 -20.21 3.96 -4.11
CA ARG A 303 -20.43 5.20 -4.88
C ARG A 303 -19.11 5.90 -5.23
N LEU A 304 -18.20 6.01 -4.26
CA LEU A 304 -16.88 6.61 -4.46
C LEU A 304 -16.05 5.87 -5.54
N VAL A 305 -16.05 4.54 -5.51
CA VAL A 305 -15.32 3.73 -6.51
C VAL A 305 -15.95 3.88 -7.90
N LEU A 306 -17.27 3.90 -8.00
CA LEU A 306 -17.96 4.12 -9.28
C LEU A 306 -17.66 5.51 -9.85
N GLU A 307 -17.78 6.57 -9.02
CA GLU A 307 -17.51 7.96 -9.42
C GLU A 307 -16.06 8.13 -9.89
N ARG A 308 -15.09 7.60 -9.14
CA ARG A 308 -13.66 7.69 -9.46
C ARG A 308 -13.29 6.99 -10.76
N ASN A 309 -14.05 5.97 -11.15
CA ASN A 309 -13.87 5.23 -12.40
C ASN A 309 -14.82 5.68 -13.52
N GLU A 310 -15.59 6.75 -13.31
CA GLU A 310 -16.55 7.30 -14.27
C GLU A 310 -17.60 6.26 -14.73
N LEU A 311 -17.99 5.35 -13.85
CA LEU A 311 -18.93 4.24 -14.15
C LEU A 311 -20.31 4.52 -13.58
N GLN A 312 -21.33 4.14 -14.36
CA GLN A 312 -22.71 4.10 -13.89
C GLN A 312 -23.08 2.69 -13.42
N PRO A 313 -24.01 2.53 -12.45
CA PRO A 313 -24.42 1.22 -11.94
C PRO A 313 -24.82 0.21 -13.02
N ASN A 314 -25.50 0.65 -14.06
CA ASN A 314 -25.97 -0.19 -15.19
C ASN A 314 -24.84 -0.66 -16.13
N GLU A 315 -23.62 -0.16 -15.99
CA GLU A 315 -22.45 -0.65 -16.74
C GLU A 315 -21.79 -1.85 -16.06
N LEU A 316 -22.27 -2.22 -14.87
CA LEU A 316 -21.81 -3.39 -14.14
C LEU A 316 -22.74 -4.58 -14.41
N ASN A 317 -22.15 -5.76 -14.55
CA ASN A 317 -22.92 -7.00 -14.69
C ASN A 317 -23.59 -7.42 -13.38
N CYS A 318 -22.91 -7.26 -12.26
CA CYS A 318 -23.43 -7.55 -10.93
C CYS A 318 -22.53 -7.00 -9.82
N ILE A 319 -23.04 -7.05 -8.59
CA ILE A 319 -22.27 -6.98 -7.37
C ILE A 319 -22.24 -8.38 -6.74
N LEU A 320 -21.06 -8.88 -6.45
CA LEU A 320 -20.80 -10.18 -5.86
C LEU A 320 -20.63 -10.02 -4.36
N LEU A 321 -21.55 -10.53 -3.57
CA LEU A 321 -21.50 -10.47 -2.12
C LEU A 321 -20.68 -11.62 -1.56
N VAL A 322 -19.68 -11.29 -0.75
CA VAL A 322 -18.75 -12.20 -0.07
C VAL A 322 -18.69 -11.83 1.41
N GLY A 323 -18.27 -12.77 2.24
CA GLY A 323 -18.17 -12.58 3.69
C GLY A 323 -19.50 -12.87 4.41
N GLY A 324 -19.39 -13.44 5.63
CA GLY A 324 -20.52 -13.89 6.41
C GLY A 324 -21.52 -12.81 6.82
N SER A 325 -21.06 -11.56 6.96
CA SER A 325 -21.92 -10.44 7.37
C SER A 325 -22.90 -10.00 6.27
N THR A 326 -22.66 -10.41 5.02
CA THR A 326 -23.59 -10.19 3.90
C THR A 326 -24.86 -11.04 4.01
N PHE A 327 -24.94 -12.00 4.93
CA PHE A 327 -26.18 -12.73 5.23
C PHE A 327 -27.18 -11.90 6.06
N THR A 328 -26.76 -10.79 6.67
CA THR A 328 -27.66 -9.86 7.35
C THR A 328 -28.65 -9.27 6.33
N PRO A 329 -29.98 -9.45 6.49
CA PRO A 329 -30.96 -9.12 5.46
C PRO A 329 -30.88 -7.69 4.97
N CYS A 330 -30.80 -6.71 5.88
CA CYS A 330 -30.76 -5.30 5.53
C CYS A 330 -29.51 -4.92 4.69
N VAL A 331 -28.41 -5.63 4.80
CA VAL A 331 -27.22 -5.39 3.96
C VAL A 331 -27.56 -5.62 2.49
N ARG A 332 -28.16 -6.76 2.17
CA ARG A 332 -28.57 -7.10 0.80
C ARG A 332 -29.66 -6.19 0.27
N GLU A 333 -30.65 -5.90 1.13
CA GLU A 333 -31.78 -5.06 0.77
C GLU A 333 -31.36 -3.63 0.49
N TRP A 334 -30.53 -3.02 1.35
CA TRP A 334 -30.08 -1.63 1.16
C TRP A 334 -29.11 -1.49 0.01
N ILE A 335 -28.22 -2.45 -0.23
CA ILE A 335 -27.37 -2.47 -1.42
C ILE A 335 -28.23 -2.47 -2.69
N ALA A 336 -29.24 -3.34 -2.77
CA ALA A 336 -30.11 -3.43 -3.94
C ALA A 336 -30.95 -2.15 -4.13
N GLN A 337 -31.45 -1.55 -3.05
CA GLN A 337 -32.27 -0.32 -3.08
C GLN A 337 -31.48 0.94 -3.43
N GLU A 338 -30.26 1.06 -2.91
CA GLU A 338 -29.46 2.29 -2.98
C GLU A 338 -28.58 2.37 -4.22
N LEU A 339 -28.23 1.22 -4.84
CA LEU A 339 -27.27 1.16 -5.94
C LEU A 339 -27.87 0.76 -7.29
N ASP A 340 -29.07 0.19 -7.31
CA ASP A 340 -29.71 -0.33 -8.54
C ASP A 340 -28.78 -1.27 -9.36
N ILE A 341 -28.04 -2.14 -8.67
CA ILE A 341 -27.12 -3.13 -9.25
C ILE A 341 -27.63 -4.53 -8.92
N ILE A 342 -27.52 -5.44 -9.88
CA ILE A 342 -27.90 -6.85 -9.68
C ILE A 342 -27.00 -7.50 -8.65
N VAL A 343 -27.58 -8.02 -7.55
CA VAL A 343 -26.85 -8.77 -6.53
C VAL A 343 -26.72 -10.23 -6.98
N SER A 344 -25.50 -10.71 -7.13
CA SER A 344 -25.21 -12.10 -7.52
C SER A 344 -25.12 -13.00 -6.28
N THR A 345 -25.78 -14.15 -6.34
CA THR A 345 -25.72 -15.23 -5.33
C THR A 345 -25.08 -16.51 -5.88
N ALA A 346 -24.30 -16.41 -6.95
CA ALA A 346 -23.75 -17.56 -7.67
C ALA A 346 -22.71 -18.35 -6.88
N ILE A 347 -22.08 -17.74 -5.87
CA ILE A 347 -21.07 -18.37 -5.00
C ILE A 347 -21.53 -18.36 -3.54
N ASP A 348 -21.00 -19.28 -2.74
CA ASP A 348 -21.21 -19.27 -1.29
C ASP A 348 -20.30 -18.19 -0.65
N PRO A 349 -20.85 -17.17 0.00
CA PRO A 349 -20.07 -16.07 0.58
C PRO A 349 -19.04 -16.52 1.63
N THR A 350 -19.21 -17.69 2.26
CA THR A 350 -18.36 -18.17 3.34
C THR A 350 -17.16 -18.99 2.89
N THR A 351 -17.21 -19.60 1.69
CA THR A 351 -16.18 -20.52 1.19
C THR A 351 -15.55 -20.05 -0.11
N ALA A 352 -16.11 -19.02 -0.75
CA ALA A 352 -15.67 -18.54 -2.06
C ALA A 352 -14.22 -18.09 -2.09
N ILE A 353 -13.77 -17.41 -1.03
CA ILE A 353 -12.40 -16.90 -0.93
C ILE A 353 -11.41 -18.06 -0.86
N ALA A 354 -11.63 -19.06 0.00
CA ALA A 354 -10.77 -20.24 0.09
C ALA A 354 -10.77 -21.04 -1.22
N ALA A 355 -11.92 -21.19 -1.86
CA ALA A 355 -12.04 -21.83 -3.15
C ALA A 355 -11.21 -21.10 -4.22
N GLY A 356 -11.29 -19.78 -4.28
CA GLY A 356 -10.51 -18.97 -5.19
C GLY A 356 -9.01 -19.03 -4.91
N ALA A 357 -8.61 -19.04 -3.65
CA ALA A 357 -7.23 -19.24 -3.24
C ALA A 357 -6.68 -20.60 -3.71
N ALA A 358 -7.48 -21.66 -3.63
CA ALA A 358 -7.13 -22.97 -4.14
C ALA A 358 -7.03 -22.99 -5.68
N TYR A 359 -7.94 -22.32 -6.42
CA TYR A 359 -7.81 -22.14 -7.87
C TYR A 359 -6.51 -21.42 -8.22
N PHE A 360 -6.17 -20.33 -7.52
CA PHE A 360 -4.93 -19.61 -7.72
C PHE A 360 -3.71 -20.50 -7.44
N ALA A 361 -3.74 -21.25 -6.34
CA ALA A 361 -2.68 -22.19 -5.98
C ALA A 361 -2.42 -23.20 -7.10
N GLY A 362 -3.47 -23.74 -7.72
CA GLY A 362 -3.35 -24.67 -8.87
C GLY A 362 -2.68 -24.06 -10.10
N THR A 363 -2.61 -22.72 -10.20
CA THR A 363 -1.85 -22.03 -11.28
C THR A 363 -0.39 -21.78 -10.93
N LYS A 364 0.03 -22.01 -9.68
CA LYS A 364 1.40 -21.74 -9.21
C LYS A 364 2.21 -23.02 -9.07
N ARG A 365 3.50 -22.90 -9.35
CA ARG A 365 4.47 -23.97 -9.10
C ARG A 365 5.46 -23.49 -8.05
N LYS A 366 5.97 -24.41 -7.24
CA LYS A 366 7.06 -24.15 -6.31
C LYS A 366 8.24 -23.59 -7.08
N GLN A 367 8.70 -22.40 -6.73
CA GLN A 367 9.89 -21.81 -7.32
C GLN A 367 11.10 -22.56 -6.79
N PHE A 368 11.72 -23.38 -7.62
CA PHE A 368 13.06 -23.83 -7.36
C PHE A 368 13.98 -22.64 -7.61
N ILE A 369 14.79 -22.27 -6.62
CA ILE A 369 15.83 -21.26 -6.79
C ILE A 369 16.72 -21.72 -7.93
N SER A 370 16.57 -21.13 -9.11
CA SER A 370 17.45 -21.39 -10.24
C SER A 370 18.84 -20.88 -9.88
N PRO A 371 19.90 -21.65 -10.16
CA PRO A 371 21.26 -21.15 -9.99
C PRO A 371 21.48 -19.88 -10.83
N ALA A 372 22.34 -19.01 -10.32
CA ALA A 372 22.64 -17.69 -10.87
C ALA A 372 22.71 -17.67 -12.40
N LYS A 373 22.19 -16.59 -13.00
CA LYS A 373 22.32 -16.30 -14.43
C LYS A 373 23.74 -16.56 -14.90
N PRO A 374 23.94 -17.33 -16.01
CA PRO A 374 25.26 -17.39 -16.64
C PRO A 374 25.71 -15.98 -17.01
N ALA A 375 27.00 -15.74 -16.89
CA ALA A 375 27.62 -14.45 -17.17
C ALA A 375 27.19 -13.93 -18.54
N ASN A 376 26.76 -12.65 -18.58
CA ASN A 376 26.28 -11.94 -19.76
C ASN A 376 27.25 -12.09 -20.94
N PHE A 377 26.79 -12.70 -22.03
CA PHE A 377 27.33 -12.40 -23.34
C PHE A 377 26.81 -11.01 -23.76
N GLN A 378 27.70 -10.04 -23.81
CA GLN A 378 27.37 -8.60 -23.97
C GLN A 378 26.73 -8.25 -25.33
N ASP A 379 26.57 -9.23 -26.25
CA ASP A 379 26.19 -8.95 -27.64
C ASP A 379 24.89 -9.60 -28.13
N LEU A 380 24.13 -10.31 -27.26
CA LEU A 380 22.87 -10.98 -27.65
C LEU A 380 21.68 -10.47 -26.81
N SER A 381 20.72 -9.85 -27.45
CA SER A 381 19.45 -9.46 -26.81
C SER A 381 18.28 -10.23 -27.45
N ILE A 382 17.44 -10.86 -26.63
CA ILE A 382 16.28 -11.65 -27.05
C ILE A 382 15.00 -10.94 -26.58
N LYS A 383 14.08 -10.73 -27.52
CA LYS A 383 12.72 -10.28 -27.22
C LYS A 383 11.75 -11.42 -27.48
N THR A 384 10.97 -11.79 -26.47
CA THR A 384 9.96 -12.84 -26.56
C THR A 384 8.56 -12.24 -26.72
N GLY A 385 7.69 -12.90 -27.51
CA GLY A 385 6.29 -12.58 -27.70
C GLY A 385 5.43 -13.84 -27.63
N TYR A 386 4.50 -13.88 -26.68
CA TYR A 386 3.52 -14.97 -26.50
C TYR A 386 2.37 -14.47 -25.64
N ALA A 387 1.18 -15.11 -25.74
CA ALA A 387 0.10 -14.84 -24.83
C ALA A 387 0.41 -15.46 -23.45
N LYS A 388 0.33 -14.67 -22.41
CA LYS A 388 0.54 -15.15 -21.02
C LYS A 388 -0.56 -16.08 -20.54
N VAL A 389 -1.72 -16.05 -21.20
CA VAL A 389 -2.88 -16.88 -20.89
C VAL A 389 -3.44 -17.43 -22.20
N SER A 390 -3.72 -18.71 -22.23
CA SER A 390 -4.33 -19.38 -23.38
C SER A 390 -5.44 -20.32 -22.94
N GLN A 391 -6.52 -20.38 -23.74
CA GLN A 391 -7.59 -21.37 -23.58
C GLN A 391 -7.38 -22.58 -24.49
N ASP A 392 -6.42 -22.48 -25.39
CA ASP A 392 -6.08 -23.53 -26.34
C ASP A 392 -5.08 -24.52 -25.74
N THR A 393 -4.94 -25.67 -26.38
CA THR A 393 -3.96 -26.67 -26.00
C THR A 393 -2.55 -26.37 -26.53
N GLU A 394 -2.43 -25.33 -27.35
CA GLU A 394 -1.20 -24.85 -27.94
C GLU A 394 -1.17 -23.33 -27.95
N GLU A 395 0.00 -22.74 -27.78
CA GLU A 395 0.19 -21.29 -27.83
C GLU A 395 1.35 -20.92 -28.76
N TYR A 396 1.15 -19.84 -29.51
CA TYR A 396 2.14 -19.34 -30.45
C TYR A 396 3.23 -18.54 -29.73
N PHE A 397 4.46 -18.98 -29.86
CA PHE A 397 5.63 -18.36 -29.25
C PHE A 397 6.58 -17.83 -30.31
N VAL A 398 7.00 -16.59 -30.14
CA VAL A 398 8.01 -15.93 -30.96
C VAL A 398 9.14 -15.43 -30.09
N ALA A 399 10.38 -15.60 -30.55
CA ALA A 399 11.52 -14.90 -29.97
C ALA A 399 12.39 -14.34 -31.10
N GLU A 400 12.76 -13.06 -30.96
CA GLU A 400 13.61 -12.35 -31.94
C GLU A 400 14.90 -11.92 -31.26
N ALA A 401 16.02 -12.16 -31.94
CA ALA A 401 17.35 -11.82 -31.48
C ALA A 401 17.90 -10.60 -32.22
N THR A 402 18.60 -9.77 -31.47
CA THR A 402 19.45 -8.68 -31.99
C THR A 402 20.87 -8.85 -31.44
N GLY A 403 21.88 -8.65 -32.32
CA GLY A 403 23.27 -8.83 -31.98
C GLY A 403 23.97 -9.88 -32.86
N LYS A 404 25.05 -10.53 -32.36
CA LYS A 404 25.76 -11.60 -33.08
C LYS A 404 24.97 -12.91 -33.00
N ILE A 405 24.48 -13.40 -34.16
CA ILE A 405 23.56 -14.56 -34.25
C ILE A 405 24.18 -15.74 -35.01
N ASP A 406 25.47 -15.70 -35.36
CA ASP A 406 26.10 -16.69 -36.23
C ASP A 406 26.21 -18.07 -35.55
N ASN A 407 25.68 -19.07 -36.21
CA ASN A 407 25.76 -20.51 -35.81
C ASN A 407 25.20 -20.83 -34.42
N LEU A 408 24.11 -20.17 -34.02
CA LEU A 408 23.41 -20.45 -32.77
C LEU A 408 22.39 -21.59 -32.94
N GLN A 409 22.17 -22.33 -31.87
CA GLN A 409 21.11 -23.32 -31.76
C GLN A 409 20.25 -23.01 -30.53
N TYR A 410 18.97 -23.33 -30.59
CA TYR A 410 18.08 -23.21 -29.43
C TYR A 410 17.43 -24.53 -29.08
N ARG A 411 17.01 -24.63 -27.83
CA ARG A 411 16.12 -25.66 -27.30
C ARG A 411 15.11 -25.04 -26.39
N LEU A 412 13.85 -25.38 -26.57
CA LEU A 412 12.75 -24.90 -25.78
C LEU A 412 12.05 -26.10 -25.15
N THR A 413 12.01 -26.13 -23.82
CA THR A 413 11.47 -27.26 -23.05
C THR A 413 10.44 -26.79 -22.06
N ARG A 414 9.39 -27.57 -21.81
CA ARG A 414 8.48 -27.35 -20.69
C ARG A 414 9.06 -28.01 -19.43
N ALA A 415 8.95 -27.33 -18.32
CA ALA A 415 9.60 -27.72 -17.06
C ALA A 415 9.24 -29.13 -16.53
N ASP A 416 8.07 -29.65 -16.93
CA ASP A 416 7.65 -31.03 -16.60
C ASP A 416 8.19 -32.10 -17.54
N GLY A 417 8.93 -31.71 -18.59
CA GLY A 417 9.47 -32.60 -19.61
C GLY A 417 8.47 -33.06 -20.68
N GLY A 418 7.21 -32.61 -20.59
CA GLY A 418 6.17 -33.03 -21.55
C GLY A 418 6.21 -32.31 -22.90
N TYR A 419 7.11 -31.33 -23.07
CA TYR A 419 7.37 -30.65 -24.33
C TYR A 419 8.87 -30.37 -24.47
N ASP A 420 9.42 -30.65 -25.64
CA ASP A 420 10.83 -30.45 -25.94
C ASP A 420 11.02 -30.32 -27.47
N THR A 421 11.53 -29.19 -27.92
CA THR A 421 11.82 -28.97 -29.36
C THR A 421 13.01 -29.79 -29.86
N GLY A 422 13.86 -30.32 -28.96
CA GLY A 422 15.21 -30.68 -29.31
C GLY A 422 16.08 -29.49 -29.70
N LEU A 423 17.34 -29.73 -30.06
CA LEU A 423 18.21 -28.68 -30.58
C LEU A 423 17.80 -28.31 -32.00
N ARG A 424 17.48 -27.02 -32.21
CA ARG A 424 17.15 -26.47 -33.55
C ARG A 424 18.04 -25.30 -33.90
N GLN A 425 18.23 -25.06 -35.20
CA GLN A 425 19.04 -23.94 -35.67
C GLN A 425 18.31 -22.61 -35.38
N PHE A 426 19.05 -21.61 -34.88
CA PHE A 426 18.57 -20.30 -34.58
C PHE A 426 19.02 -19.27 -35.61
N ASN A 427 18.09 -18.81 -36.45
CA ASN A 427 18.34 -17.88 -37.53
C ASN A 427 17.65 -16.52 -37.25
N SER A 428 18.02 -15.82 -36.20
CA SER A 428 17.46 -14.53 -35.74
C SER A 428 16.03 -14.54 -35.17
N ARG A 429 15.20 -15.52 -35.53
CA ARG A 429 13.82 -15.64 -35.06
C ARG A 429 13.47 -17.08 -34.74
N ILE A 430 12.83 -17.29 -33.60
CA ILE A 430 12.21 -18.58 -33.20
C ILE A 430 10.70 -18.40 -33.40
N THR A 431 10.07 -19.44 -33.91
CA THR A 431 8.61 -19.52 -34.05
C THR A 431 8.21 -20.94 -33.69
N GLU A 432 7.49 -21.11 -32.57
CA GLU A 432 7.07 -22.41 -32.07
C GLU A 432 5.62 -22.42 -31.64
N PHE A 433 4.97 -23.58 -31.69
CA PHE A 433 3.69 -23.81 -31.00
C PHE A 433 3.99 -24.61 -29.73
N LEU A 434 3.78 -23.96 -28.59
CA LEU A 434 4.05 -24.54 -27.29
C LEU A 434 2.84 -25.35 -26.84
N GLN A 435 3.00 -26.65 -26.68
CA GLN A 435 1.93 -27.53 -26.17
C GLN A 435 1.69 -27.26 -24.67
N LEU A 436 0.47 -26.96 -24.31
CA LEU A 436 0.05 -26.62 -22.97
C LEU A 436 -0.65 -27.81 -22.29
N LEU A 437 -0.35 -27.98 -21.00
CA LEU A 437 -1.21 -28.76 -20.11
C LEU A 437 -2.46 -27.95 -19.79
N PRO A 438 -3.67 -28.49 -19.98
CA PRO A 438 -4.89 -27.78 -19.66
C PRO A 438 -4.99 -27.46 -18.17
N GLN A 439 -5.57 -26.30 -17.85
CA GLN A 439 -5.81 -25.84 -16.49
C GLN A 439 -4.55 -25.81 -15.59
N ALA A 440 -3.41 -25.52 -16.19
CA ALA A 440 -2.12 -25.48 -15.50
C ALA A 440 -1.30 -24.25 -15.90
N ASN A 441 -0.39 -23.85 -15.04
CA ASN A 441 0.67 -22.93 -15.42
C ASN A 441 1.78 -23.72 -16.11
N ASN A 442 1.99 -23.43 -17.39
CA ASN A 442 2.99 -24.06 -18.22
C ASN A 442 4.25 -23.19 -18.22
N GLN A 443 5.29 -23.65 -17.58
CA GLN A 443 6.58 -22.98 -17.55
C GLN A 443 7.49 -23.58 -18.60
N PHE A 444 8.08 -22.69 -19.42
CA PHE A 444 9.03 -23.10 -20.47
C PHE A 444 10.40 -22.49 -20.20
N GLU A 445 11.41 -23.20 -20.66
CA GLU A 445 12.81 -22.77 -20.66
C GLU A 445 13.30 -22.60 -22.07
N LEU A 446 13.78 -21.43 -22.44
CA LEU A 446 14.50 -21.15 -23.65
C LEU A 446 16.00 -21.18 -23.37
N ARG A 447 16.73 -22.10 -23.99
CA ARG A 447 18.17 -22.19 -23.93
C ARG A 447 18.75 -21.98 -25.33
N ILE A 448 19.76 -21.12 -25.45
CA ILE A 448 20.46 -20.88 -26.70
C ILE A 448 21.92 -21.26 -26.51
N PHE A 449 22.47 -21.96 -27.49
CA PHE A 449 23.82 -22.53 -27.49
C PHE A 449 24.60 -21.99 -28.67
N ASP A 450 25.92 -21.87 -28.54
CA ASP A 450 26.85 -21.60 -29.62
C ASP A 450 27.21 -22.85 -30.40
N ALA A 451 28.09 -22.69 -31.42
CA ALA A 451 28.57 -23.78 -32.25
C ALA A 451 29.38 -24.86 -31.48
N GLN A 452 29.88 -24.52 -30.28
CA GLN A 452 30.59 -25.41 -29.37
C GLN A 452 29.66 -26.04 -28.32
N GLN A 453 28.34 -25.89 -28.48
CA GLN A 453 27.30 -26.32 -27.53
C GLN A 453 27.42 -25.71 -26.13
N GLN A 454 28.03 -24.52 -26.00
CA GLN A 454 28.02 -23.77 -24.75
C GLN A 454 26.77 -22.91 -24.63
N LEU A 455 26.21 -22.86 -23.44
CA LEU A 455 24.99 -22.05 -23.14
C LEU A 455 25.34 -20.58 -23.19
N VAL A 456 24.75 -19.83 -24.14
CA VAL A 456 24.95 -18.38 -24.32
C VAL A 456 23.76 -17.54 -23.85
N TYR A 457 22.57 -18.14 -23.78
CA TYR A 457 21.38 -17.48 -23.27
C TYR A 457 20.46 -18.47 -22.58
N HIS A 458 19.84 -18.06 -21.48
CA HIS A 458 18.87 -18.86 -20.73
C HIS A 458 17.75 -17.98 -20.19
N ASP A 459 16.52 -18.34 -20.52
CA ASP A 459 15.31 -17.71 -19.99
C ASP A 459 14.36 -18.80 -19.49
N SER A 460 14.13 -18.83 -18.20
CA SER A 460 13.15 -19.70 -17.53
C SER A 460 11.88 -18.94 -17.08
N SER A 461 11.74 -17.69 -17.50
CA SER A 461 10.62 -16.82 -17.10
C SER A 461 9.39 -16.96 -18.00
N ILE A 462 9.47 -17.79 -19.06
CA ILE A 462 8.36 -17.99 -20.01
C ILE A 462 7.27 -18.80 -19.32
N GLN A 463 6.14 -18.14 -19.02
CA GLN A 463 5.01 -18.77 -18.35
C GLN A 463 3.72 -18.52 -19.12
N ILE A 464 2.97 -19.59 -19.38
CA ILE A 464 1.67 -19.55 -20.05
C ILE A 464 0.65 -20.29 -19.19
N VAL A 465 -0.32 -19.56 -18.65
CA VAL A 465 -1.42 -20.16 -17.90
C VAL A 465 -2.46 -20.69 -18.87
N SER A 466 -2.64 -22.02 -18.89
CA SER A 466 -3.77 -22.62 -19.60
C SER A 466 -4.97 -22.67 -18.66
N GLY A 467 -6.02 -21.89 -18.93
CA GLY A 467 -7.18 -21.80 -18.08
C GLY A 467 -8.21 -20.83 -18.60
N LYS A 468 -9.37 -20.75 -17.90
CA LYS A 468 -10.43 -19.83 -18.28
C LYS A 468 -10.01 -18.37 -18.23
N TYR A 469 -9.21 -18.00 -17.23
CA TYR A 469 -8.77 -16.62 -16.99
C TYR A 469 -7.36 -16.59 -16.40
N GLY A 470 -6.54 -15.67 -16.87
CA GLY A 470 -5.27 -15.31 -16.26
C GLY A 470 -5.42 -14.08 -15.38
N ILE A 471 -4.67 -14.02 -14.30
CA ILE A 471 -4.63 -12.85 -13.40
C ILE A 471 -3.48 -11.95 -13.84
N LEU A 472 -3.79 -10.68 -14.14
CA LEU A 472 -2.80 -9.65 -14.50
C LEU A 472 -2.10 -9.04 -13.27
N GLY A 473 -1.75 -9.88 -12.29
CA GLY A 473 -1.10 -9.45 -11.05
C GLY A 473 -2.08 -8.92 -10.00
N GLN A 474 -1.55 -8.59 -8.83
CA GLN A 474 -2.31 -8.04 -7.71
C GLN A 474 -2.04 -6.53 -7.61
N PRO A 475 -3.07 -5.66 -7.46
CA PRO A 475 -2.83 -4.22 -7.37
C PRO A 475 -2.22 -3.84 -6.02
N LEU A 476 -1.41 -2.77 -6.04
CA LEU A 476 -0.96 -2.11 -4.82
C LEU A 476 -2.12 -1.36 -4.15
N PRO A 477 -2.29 -1.47 -2.82
CA PRO A 477 -3.34 -0.74 -2.09
C PRO A 477 -3.05 0.76 -2.00
N HIS A 478 -1.79 1.13 -1.92
CA HIS A 478 -1.32 2.50 -1.71
C HIS A 478 -0.15 2.83 -2.64
N ASP A 479 0.16 4.11 -2.75
CA ASP A 479 1.39 4.55 -3.41
C ASP A 479 2.61 4.09 -2.61
N ILE A 480 3.67 3.67 -3.30
CA ILE A 480 4.99 3.46 -2.71
C ILE A 480 5.85 4.64 -3.11
N CYS A 481 6.39 5.34 -2.12
CA CYS A 481 7.16 6.56 -2.28
C CYS A 481 8.53 6.45 -1.63
N ILE A 482 9.46 7.28 -2.09
CA ILE A 482 10.74 7.53 -1.45
C ILE A 482 10.73 8.96 -0.87
N GLU A 483 11.25 9.12 0.35
CA GLU A 483 11.44 10.42 0.97
C GLU A 483 12.70 11.08 0.42
N VAL A 484 12.59 12.31 -0.08
CA VAL A 484 13.67 13.08 -0.65
C VAL A 484 13.72 14.49 -0.07
N ASP A 485 14.90 15.10 -0.02
CA ASP A 485 15.07 16.46 0.47
C ASP A 485 14.36 17.48 -0.43
N ASP A 486 13.54 18.31 0.16
CA ASP A 486 12.96 19.52 -0.45
C ASP A 486 13.76 20.74 -0.02
N LYS A 487 14.76 21.10 -0.84
CA LYS A 487 15.68 22.19 -0.54
C LYS A 487 15.00 23.57 -0.57
N GLU A 488 13.89 23.72 -1.31
CA GLU A 488 13.20 25.00 -1.45
C GLU A 488 12.43 25.34 -0.16
N ASN A 489 11.83 24.33 0.46
CA ASN A 489 11.04 24.50 1.69
C ASN A 489 11.81 24.10 2.95
N ASN A 490 13.07 23.67 2.84
CA ASN A 490 13.89 23.16 3.94
C ASN A 490 13.18 22.05 4.74
N THR A 491 12.53 21.15 4.02
CA THR A 491 11.78 19.99 4.54
C THR A 491 12.12 18.76 3.71
N THR A 492 11.37 17.69 3.90
CA THR A 492 11.36 16.53 3.01
C THR A 492 10.02 16.41 2.28
N LYS A 493 10.01 15.78 1.11
CA LYS A 493 8.83 15.48 0.31
C LYS A 493 8.84 14.05 -0.18
N LEU A 494 7.68 13.58 -0.63
CA LEU A 494 7.53 12.26 -1.21
C LEU A 494 7.71 12.31 -2.73
N GLU A 495 8.45 11.35 -3.25
CA GLU A 495 8.53 11.09 -4.68
C GLU A 495 7.97 9.69 -4.96
N LEU A 496 7.04 9.63 -5.91
CA LEU A 496 6.35 8.39 -6.29
C LEU A 496 7.32 7.40 -6.94
N VAL A 497 7.30 6.16 -6.45
CA VAL A 497 8.02 5.01 -7.03
C VAL A 497 7.06 4.09 -7.76
N PHE A 498 6.02 3.62 -7.06
CA PHE A 498 4.96 2.80 -7.63
C PHE A 498 3.60 3.39 -7.24
N ALA A 499 2.76 3.64 -8.25
CA ALA A 499 1.43 4.18 -8.02
C ALA A 499 0.49 3.10 -7.45
N ARG A 500 -0.48 3.52 -6.65
CA ARG A 500 -1.65 2.74 -6.27
C ARG A 500 -2.28 2.08 -7.52
N ASN A 501 -2.83 0.90 -7.38
CA ASN A 501 -3.42 0.08 -8.45
C ASN A 501 -2.41 -0.44 -9.49
N SER A 502 -1.10 -0.18 -9.32
CA SER A 502 -0.09 -0.84 -10.16
C SER A 502 -0.04 -2.34 -9.87
N SER A 503 -0.01 -3.16 -10.91
CA SER A 503 -0.02 -4.63 -10.75
C SER A 503 1.36 -5.17 -10.40
N LEU A 504 1.44 -5.95 -9.33
CA LEU A 504 2.63 -6.67 -8.89
C LEU A 504 2.95 -7.88 -9.82
N PRO A 505 4.22 -8.29 -9.98
CA PRO A 505 5.43 -7.69 -9.38
C PRO A 505 5.90 -6.41 -10.09
N LEU A 506 6.61 -5.55 -9.36
CA LEU A 506 7.10 -4.27 -9.87
C LEU A 506 8.60 -4.11 -9.63
N LYS A 507 9.26 -3.44 -10.58
CA LYS A 507 10.67 -3.09 -10.49
C LYS A 507 10.92 -1.75 -11.16
N THR A 508 11.69 -0.87 -10.50
CA THR A 508 12.16 0.39 -11.06
C THR A 508 13.52 0.76 -10.52
N THR A 509 14.27 1.57 -11.27
CA THR A 509 15.54 2.14 -10.85
C THR A 509 15.45 3.67 -10.94
N LEU A 510 15.79 4.32 -9.84
CA LEU A 510 15.82 5.78 -9.72
C LEU A 510 17.28 6.24 -9.61
N THR A 511 17.65 7.28 -10.35
CA THR A 511 18.93 7.98 -10.15
C THR A 511 18.72 9.20 -9.29
N LYS A 512 19.47 9.33 -8.19
CA LYS A 512 19.42 10.42 -7.23
C LYS A 512 20.80 10.99 -6.98
N SER A 513 20.87 12.28 -6.62
CA SER A 513 22.12 12.92 -6.25
C SER A 513 22.18 13.13 -4.74
N VAL A 514 23.33 12.87 -4.16
CA VAL A 514 23.56 13.04 -2.71
C VAL A 514 23.48 14.51 -2.32
N SER A 515 22.67 14.85 -1.33
CA SER A 515 22.42 16.24 -0.91
C SER A 515 23.51 16.82 -0.01
N LYS A 516 24.34 15.98 0.63
CA LYS A 516 25.44 16.35 1.53
C LYS A 516 26.64 15.45 1.29
N THR A 517 27.86 15.93 1.60
CA THR A 517 29.06 15.08 1.57
C THR A 517 29.06 14.16 2.79
N ILE A 518 29.35 12.87 2.59
CA ILE A 518 29.52 11.87 3.63
C ILE A 518 30.98 11.44 3.60
N HIS A 519 31.72 11.70 4.70
CA HIS A 519 33.11 11.31 4.81
C HIS A 519 33.24 9.88 5.30
N THR A 520 34.20 9.15 4.76
CA THR A 520 34.59 7.82 5.27
C THR A 520 34.93 7.91 6.76
N ALA A 521 34.58 6.90 7.51
CA ALA A 521 34.76 6.83 8.97
C ALA A 521 34.08 7.95 9.78
N SER A 522 33.17 8.74 9.18
CA SER A 522 32.34 9.69 9.91
C SER A 522 31.08 9.04 10.49
N GLY A 523 30.45 9.69 11.47
CA GLY A 523 29.09 9.32 11.94
C GLY A 523 27.95 9.76 11.02
N ASP A 524 28.27 10.41 9.89
CA ASP A 524 27.26 10.83 8.92
C ASP A 524 26.71 9.63 8.14
N SER A 525 25.46 9.72 7.73
CA SER A 525 24.81 8.69 6.93
C SER A 525 23.92 9.27 5.85
N ILE A 526 23.63 8.46 4.83
CA ILE A 526 22.50 8.64 3.92
C ILE A 526 21.38 7.77 4.43
N VAL A 527 20.19 8.34 4.53
CA VAL A 527 18.96 7.61 4.88
C VAL A 527 18.04 7.60 3.67
N ILE A 528 17.68 6.41 3.21
CA ILE A 528 16.69 6.19 2.18
C ILE A 528 15.47 5.60 2.88
N ASN A 529 14.41 6.41 3.04
CA ASN A 529 13.17 6.02 3.67
C ASN A 529 12.12 5.72 2.60
N ILE A 530 11.54 4.51 2.64
CA ILE A 530 10.51 4.07 1.72
C ILE A 530 9.20 4.04 2.48
N LEU A 531 8.20 4.73 1.93
CA LEU A 531 6.92 4.94 2.58
C LEU A 531 5.78 4.40 1.71
N GLU A 532 4.77 3.83 2.37
CA GLU A 532 3.51 3.39 1.77
C GLU A 532 2.39 4.31 2.24
N GLY A 533 1.57 4.82 1.31
CA GLY A 533 0.45 5.69 1.64
C GLY A 533 0.00 6.55 0.46
N ASN A 534 -0.02 7.86 0.63
CA ASN A 534 -0.44 8.82 -0.39
C ASN A 534 0.73 9.76 -0.73
N GLN A 535 1.13 9.79 -2.01
CA GLN A 535 2.22 10.68 -2.46
C GLN A 535 1.91 12.17 -2.25
N GLY A 536 0.63 12.54 -2.14
CA GLY A 536 0.19 13.91 -1.90
C GLY A 536 0.32 14.36 -0.46
N ALA A 537 0.50 13.44 0.48
CA ALA A 537 0.64 13.74 1.90
C ALA A 537 2.11 13.99 2.28
N ILE A 538 2.32 14.58 3.46
CA ILE A 538 3.68 14.73 4.01
C ILE A 538 4.24 13.36 4.44
N PRO A 539 5.59 13.18 4.49
CA PRO A 539 6.19 11.90 4.86
C PRO A 539 5.67 11.31 6.17
N SER A 540 5.49 12.14 7.21
CA SER A 540 5.00 11.71 8.53
C SER A 540 3.57 11.18 8.56
N SER A 541 2.76 11.45 7.52
CA SER A 541 1.38 10.94 7.38
C SER A 541 1.34 9.58 6.68
N ASN A 542 2.49 9.05 6.23
CA ASN A 542 2.62 7.78 5.54
C ASN A 542 3.31 6.73 6.40
N LEU A 543 3.18 5.47 6.01
CA LEU A 543 3.73 4.33 6.71
C LEU A 543 5.15 4.02 6.21
N SER A 544 6.16 4.06 7.09
CA SER A 544 7.52 3.63 6.71
C SER A 544 7.56 2.11 6.62
N ILE A 545 7.87 1.61 5.41
CA ILE A 545 7.95 0.17 5.10
C ILE A 545 9.39 -0.31 4.91
N GLY A 546 10.36 0.61 4.85
CA GLY A 546 11.76 0.27 4.74
C GLY A 546 12.68 1.47 4.91
N ILE A 547 13.78 1.29 5.65
CA ILE A 547 14.81 2.31 5.84
C ILE A 547 16.16 1.69 5.52
N ILE A 548 16.89 2.29 4.60
CA ILE A 548 18.32 2.01 4.38
C ILE A 548 19.12 3.15 4.97
N GLU A 549 20.02 2.83 5.88
CA GLU A 549 21.02 3.75 6.37
C GLU A 549 22.40 3.28 5.88
N ILE A 550 23.06 4.12 5.07
CA ILE A 550 24.44 3.90 4.61
C ILE A 550 25.32 4.88 5.36
N LYS A 551 26.15 4.37 6.25
CA LYS A 551 27.03 5.15 7.11
C LYS A 551 28.38 5.40 6.48
N GLY A 552 29.06 6.48 6.87
CA GLY A 552 30.39 6.83 6.39
C GLY A 552 31.43 5.73 6.65
N ASP A 553 31.29 4.95 7.72
CA ASP A 553 32.20 3.83 8.03
C ASP A 553 32.04 2.62 7.10
N GLN A 554 30.97 2.56 6.32
CA GLN A 554 30.72 1.54 5.30
C GLN A 554 31.25 1.94 3.91
N LEU A 555 31.66 3.19 3.74
CA LEU A 555 32.11 3.72 2.46
C LEU A 555 33.62 3.46 2.26
N SER A 556 33.99 3.05 1.04
CA SER A 556 35.40 2.89 0.63
C SER A 556 36.06 4.22 0.27
N VAL A 557 35.28 5.21 -0.17
CA VAL A 557 35.73 6.59 -0.49
C VAL A 557 34.66 7.58 -0.03
N ASP A 558 35.06 8.83 0.17
CA ASP A 558 34.13 9.91 0.51
C ASP A 558 33.08 10.09 -0.59
N LEU A 559 31.82 10.13 -0.19
CA LEU A 559 30.72 10.37 -1.11
C LEU A 559 30.42 11.88 -1.14
N VAL A 560 30.86 12.55 -2.19
CA VAL A 560 30.76 14.00 -2.32
C VAL A 560 29.33 14.42 -2.65
N LYS A 561 28.88 15.56 -2.11
CA LYS A 561 27.63 16.21 -2.48
C LYS A 561 27.52 16.35 -4.00
N GLY A 562 26.40 15.93 -4.56
CA GLY A 562 26.14 15.91 -6.01
C GLY A 562 26.57 14.63 -6.72
N SER A 563 27.16 13.66 -6.00
CA SER A 563 27.42 12.32 -6.55
C SER A 563 26.10 11.60 -6.83
N ASP A 564 26.05 10.90 -7.95
CA ASP A 564 24.86 10.13 -8.31
C ASP A 564 24.88 8.75 -7.64
N ILE A 565 23.70 8.34 -7.20
CA ILE A 565 23.38 7.03 -6.67
C ILE A 565 22.21 6.43 -7.44
N GLU A 566 22.26 5.14 -7.69
CA GLU A 566 21.14 4.41 -8.27
C GLU A 566 20.43 3.59 -7.18
N ILE A 567 19.12 3.75 -7.11
CA ILE A 567 18.25 3.04 -6.15
C ILE A 567 17.29 2.18 -6.95
N THR A 568 17.49 0.88 -6.92
CA THR A 568 16.60 -0.11 -7.54
C THR A 568 15.64 -0.66 -6.51
N LEU A 569 14.34 -0.49 -6.73
CA LEU A 569 13.27 -1.03 -5.91
C LEU A 569 12.59 -2.17 -6.66
N GLU A 570 12.41 -3.29 -5.99
CA GLU A 570 11.70 -4.47 -6.48
C GLU A 570 10.65 -4.89 -5.45
N MET A 571 9.42 -5.06 -5.89
CA MET A 571 8.34 -5.58 -5.05
C MET A 571 7.76 -6.85 -5.67
N SER A 572 7.80 -7.95 -4.92
CA SER A 572 7.29 -9.25 -5.37
C SER A 572 5.77 -9.29 -5.44
N GLU A 573 5.20 -10.34 -6.07
CA GLU A 573 3.75 -10.58 -6.10
C GLU A 573 3.15 -10.71 -4.67
N SER A 574 3.92 -11.17 -3.71
CA SER A 574 3.54 -11.27 -2.29
C SER A 574 4.05 -10.11 -1.44
N ARG A 575 4.40 -8.96 -2.06
CA ARG A 575 4.80 -7.70 -1.41
C ARG A 575 6.10 -7.76 -0.61
N ASP A 576 7.04 -8.61 -0.99
CA ASP A 576 8.42 -8.51 -0.48
C ASP A 576 9.10 -7.32 -1.13
N LEU A 577 9.57 -6.37 -0.33
CA LEU A 577 10.31 -5.22 -0.80
C LEU A 577 11.81 -5.47 -0.72
N ARG A 578 12.47 -5.43 -1.86
CA ARG A 578 13.92 -5.44 -1.98
C ARG A 578 14.39 -4.11 -2.52
N VAL A 579 15.39 -3.54 -1.88
CA VAL A 579 16.01 -2.29 -2.34
C VAL A 579 17.50 -2.49 -2.48
N THR A 580 18.03 -2.13 -3.64
CA THR A 580 19.45 -2.16 -3.95
C THR A 580 19.90 -0.74 -4.25
N THR A 581 20.88 -0.26 -3.50
CA THR A 581 21.50 1.07 -3.69
C THR A 581 22.91 0.89 -4.21
N TYR A 582 23.19 1.42 -5.40
CA TYR A 582 24.51 1.41 -6.02
C TYR A 582 25.12 2.80 -5.99
N LEU A 583 26.30 2.91 -5.44
CA LEU A 583 27.08 4.13 -5.32
C LEU A 583 28.10 4.21 -6.47
N MET A 584 27.82 5.02 -7.48
CA MET A 584 28.66 5.11 -8.69
C MET A 584 30.11 5.51 -8.42
N MET A 585 30.36 6.39 -7.42
CA MET A 585 31.72 6.85 -7.11
C MET A 585 32.62 5.79 -6.47
N SER A 586 32.05 4.90 -5.67
CA SER A 586 32.80 3.90 -4.90
C SER A 586 32.67 2.49 -5.47
N ASP A 587 31.88 2.30 -6.53
CA ASP A 587 31.53 0.98 -7.09
C ASP A 587 31.04 -0.01 -5.99
N GLN A 588 30.24 0.52 -5.05
CA GLN A 588 29.69 -0.26 -3.94
C GLN A 588 28.19 -0.45 -4.08
N GLU A 589 27.72 -1.64 -3.75
CA GLU A 589 26.30 -2.00 -3.75
C GLU A 589 25.83 -2.39 -2.35
N PHE A 590 24.68 -1.85 -1.95
CA PHE A 590 24.02 -2.16 -0.69
C PHE A 590 22.62 -2.71 -1.00
N THR A 591 22.38 -3.97 -0.68
CA THR A 591 21.09 -4.63 -0.91
C THR A 591 20.46 -5.02 0.41
N ASN A 592 19.21 -4.60 0.62
CA ASN A 592 18.41 -4.97 1.80
C ASN A 592 17.06 -5.58 1.36
N LEU A 593 16.68 -6.65 2.04
CA LEU A 593 15.32 -7.17 2.04
C LEU A 593 14.65 -6.66 3.34
N PHE A 594 13.54 -5.97 3.19
CA PHE A 594 12.92 -5.32 4.34
C PHE A 594 11.86 -6.21 4.99
N THR A 595 11.96 -6.29 6.32
CA THR A 595 10.85 -6.70 7.18
C THR A 595 10.40 -5.45 7.92
N PRO A 596 9.27 -4.84 7.55
CA PRO A 596 8.81 -3.62 8.19
C PRO A 596 8.59 -3.82 9.69
N SER A 597 8.85 -2.79 10.48
CA SER A 597 8.59 -2.82 11.93
C SER A 597 7.09 -2.76 12.22
N ALA A 598 6.67 -3.45 13.28
CA ALA A 598 5.28 -3.45 13.71
C ALA A 598 4.79 -2.04 14.07
N ARG A 599 3.54 -1.74 13.72
CA ARG A 599 2.87 -0.46 14.02
C ARG A 599 2.63 -0.33 15.52
N HIS A 600 3.14 0.74 16.12
CA HIS A 600 2.94 1.09 17.53
C HIS A 600 2.04 2.29 17.67
N VAL A 601 0.97 2.18 18.50
CA VAL A 601 0.03 3.29 18.78
C VAL A 601 -0.10 3.47 20.28
N ASN A 602 0.42 4.60 20.79
CA ASN A 602 0.24 5.03 22.18
C ASN A 602 -0.93 6.01 22.24
N ILE A 603 -1.96 5.71 23.06
CA ILE A 603 -3.20 6.49 23.11
C ILE A 603 -2.98 7.95 23.58
N ASN A 604 -2.07 8.18 24.52
CA ASN A 604 -1.80 9.52 25.02
C ASN A 604 -1.12 10.38 23.93
N LYS A 605 -0.13 9.79 23.24
CA LYS A 605 0.54 10.43 22.11
C LYS A 605 -0.44 10.69 20.95
N LEU A 606 -1.31 9.71 20.66
CA LEU A 606 -2.34 9.84 19.63
C LEU A 606 -3.30 11.00 19.93
N LEU A 607 -3.72 11.15 21.18
CA LEU A 607 -4.56 12.27 21.61
C LEU A 607 -3.88 13.63 21.38
N ASP A 608 -2.58 13.74 21.68
CA ASP A 608 -1.82 14.97 21.45
C ASP A 608 -1.62 15.23 19.95
N GLU A 609 -1.42 14.19 19.13
CA GLU A 609 -1.34 14.29 17.68
C GLU A 609 -2.67 14.74 17.06
N ILE A 610 -3.81 14.21 17.55
CA ILE A 610 -5.16 14.64 17.12
C ILE A 610 -5.37 16.12 17.43
N LYS A 611 -5.00 16.59 18.63
CA LYS A 611 -5.09 18.02 19.01
C LYS A 611 -4.19 18.90 18.13
N GLY A 612 -2.97 18.44 17.86
CA GLY A 612 -2.05 19.13 16.96
C GLY A 612 -2.61 19.27 15.55
N LEU A 613 -3.19 18.20 15.02
CA LEU A 613 -3.84 18.21 13.72
C LEU A 613 -5.09 19.11 13.70
N HIS A 614 -5.91 19.07 14.75
CA HIS A 614 -7.05 19.97 14.91
C HIS A 614 -6.64 21.45 14.86
N PHE A 615 -5.56 21.80 15.55
CA PHE A 615 -4.99 23.16 15.48
C PHE A 615 -4.53 23.50 14.06
N ALA A 616 -3.81 22.60 13.38
CA ALA A 616 -3.33 22.80 12.02
C ALA A 616 -4.49 23.01 11.02
N VAL A 617 -5.51 22.16 11.04
CA VAL A 617 -6.70 22.30 10.19
C VAL A 617 -7.41 23.63 10.47
N THR A 618 -7.53 24.02 11.74
CA THR A 618 -8.16 25.32 12.13
C THR A 618 -7.38 26.51 11.57
N GLN A 619 -6.04 26.47 11.56
CA GLN A 619 -5.23 27.53 10.96
C GLN A 619 -5.42 27.60 9.44
N GLU A 620 -5.48 26.43 8.76
CA GLU A 620 -5.72 26.41 7.32
C GLU A 620 -7.13 26.88 6.94
N ILE A 621 -8.16 26.61 7.74
CA ILE A 621 -9.50 27.20 7.54
C ILE A 621 -9.44 28.73 7.60
N ARG A 622 -8.75 29.31 8.59
CA ARG A 622 -8.56 30.75 8.69
C ARG A 622 -7.82 31.31 7.47
N ALA A 623 -6.77 30.64 7.05
CA ALA A 623 -5.99 31.04 5.90
C ALA A 623 -6.80 30.95 4.60
N ALA A 624 -7.60 29.88 4.41
CA ALA A 624 -8.50 29.72 3.27
C ALA A 624 -9.58 30.83 3.23
N ASN A 625 -10.16 31.18 4.38
CA ASN A 625 -11.14 32.29 4.46
C ASN A 625 -10.51 33.65 4.13
N ILE A 626 -9.28 33.93 4.55
CA ILE A 626 -8.56 35.16 4.19
C ILE A 626 -8.31 35.24 2.68
N ARG A 627 -8.09 34.09 2.02
CA ARG A 627 -7.88 33.98 0.58
C ARG A 627 -9.18 33.88 -0.22
N GLU A 628 -10.35 33.92 0.43
CA GLU A 628 -11.67 33.74 -0.18
C GLU A 628 -11.88 32.35 -0.85
N GLU A 629 -11.15 31.33 -0.41
CA GLU A 629 -11.25 29.94 -0.86
C GLU A 629 -12.36 29.19 -0.12
N TYR A 630 -13.61 29.60 -0.31
CA TYR A 630 -14.76 29.13 0.49
C TYR A 630 -15.01 27.62 0.38
N GLU A 631 -14.83 27.02 -0.79
CA GLU A 631 -15.00 25.57 -0.97
C GLU A 631 -13.96 24.77 -0.16
N VAL A 632 -12.70 25.18 -0.21
CA VAL A 632 -11.62 24.58 0.58
C VAL A 632 -11.91 24.74 2.08
N SER A 633 -12.31 25.94 2.51
CA SER A 633 -12.67 26.21 3.90
C SER A 633 -13.83 25.32 4.37
N GLN A 634 -14.84 25.08 3.53
CA GLN A 634 -15.97 24.21 3.85
C GLN A 634 -15.54 22.75 4.00
N ARG A 635 -14.72 22.24 3.08
CA ARG A 635 -14.19 20.87 3.14
C ARG A 635 -13.29 20.67 4.37
N LEU A 636 -12.41 21.62 4.66
CA LEU A 636 -11.58 21.59 5.88
C LEU A 636 -12.45 21.64 7.15
N SER A 637 -13.56 22.40 7.14
CA SER A 637 -14.47 22.46 8.28
C SER A 637 -15.18 21.13 8.55
N ALA A 638 -15.45 20.34 7.52
CA ALA A 638 -15.97 18.98 7.69
C ALA A 638 -14.97 18.06 8.42
N LEU A 639 -13.66 18.23 8.17
CA LEU A 639 -12.62 17.47 8.85
C LEU A 639 -12.53 17.76 10.35
N ILE A 640 -12.88 18.99 10.78
CA ILE A 640 -12.93 19.37 12.20
C ILE A 640 -13.95 18.51 12.96
N ASN A 641 -15.10 18.21 12.37
CA ASN A 641 -16.09 17.36 13.04
C ASN A 641 -15.54 15.95 13.27
N THR A 642 -14.87 15.39 12.27
CA THR A 642 -14.21 14.08 12.39
C THR A 642 -13.13 14.09 13.49
N LEU A 643 -12.37 15.19 13.63
CA LEU A 643 -11.35 15.32 14.68
C LEU A 643 -11.98 15.51 16.07
N ASN A 644 -13.08 16.25 16.18
CA ASN A 644 -13.80 16.40 17.44
C ASN A 644 -14.32 15.04 17.94
N ASP A 645 -14.92 14.25 17.05
CA ASP A 645 -15.40 12.91 17.39
C ASP A 645 -14.23 12.00 17.79
N ALA A 646 -13.13 12.03 17.03
CA ALA A 646 -11.93 11.25 17.32
C ALA A 646 -11.28 11.67 18.66
N GLU A 647 -11.23 12.97 18.98
CA GLU A 647 -10.71 13.45 20.25
C GLU A 647 -11.61 13.05 21.43
N ALA A 648 -12.92 13.15 21.28
CA ALA A 648 -13.87 12.72 22.29
C ALA A 648 -13.74 11.20 22.55
N GLU A 649 -13.67 10.39 21.51
CA GLU A 649 -13.47 8.95 21.60
C GLU A 649 -12.12 8.60 22.26
N ALA A 650 -11.01 9.23 21.83
CA ALA A 650 -9.68 8.99 22.38
C ALA A 650 -9.59 9.23 23.90
N ARG A 651 -10.38 10.18 24.43
CA ARG A 651 -10.44 10.47 25.86
C ARG A 651 -11.12 9.36 26.69
N THR A 652 -11.94 8.53 26.04
CA THR A 652 -12.66 7.42 26.72
C THR A 652 -11.89 6.10 26.69
N ILE A 653 -10.87 5.97 25.82
CA ILE A 653 -10.11 4.75 25.66
C ILE A 653 -9.12 4.58 26.82
N ALA A 654 -9.20 3.43 27.50
CA ALA A 654 -8.24 3.07 28.54
C ALA A 654 -6.84 2.82 27.93
N VAL A 655 -5.78 3.04 28.73
CA VAL A 655 -4.39 2.76 28.28
C VAL A 655 -4.21 1.27 27.97
N ASP A 656 -4.91 0.42 28.70
CA ASP A 656 -4.91 -1.04 28.58
C ASP A 656 -6.18 -1.59 27.89
N ASP A 657 -6.78 -0.79 26.99
CA ASP A 657 -7.97 -1.15 26.21
C ASP A 657 -7.71 -2.41 25.37
N VAL A 658 -8.56 -3.42 25.50
CA VAL A 658 -8.41 -4.70 24.81
C VAL A 658 -8.91 -4.70 23.37
N THR A 659 -9.62 -3.62 22.96
CA THR A 659 -10.20 -3.46 21.62
C THR A 659 -9.15 -2.96 20.62
N ASP A 660 -9.57 -2.69 19.40
CA ASP A 660 -8.77 -2.09 18.36
C ASP A 660 -9.05 -0.59 18.15
N ARG A 661 -9.84 0.05 19.03
CA ARG A 661 -10.24 1.47 18.92
C ARG A 661 -9.06 2.43 18.72
N LYS A 662 -7.92 2.22 19.39
CA LYS A 662 -6.73 3.06 19.22
C LYS A 662 -6.18 3.05 17.79
N TYR A 663 -6.23 1.89 17.10
CA TYR A 663 -5.78 1.76 15.71
C TYR A 663 -6.78 2.38 14.74
N GLN A 664 -8.09 2.25 15.00
CA GLN A 664 -9.15 2.93 14.24
C GLN A 664 -8.98 4.44 14.28
N LEU A 665 -8.69 5.00 15.47
CA LEU A 665 -8.47 6.43 15.65
C LEU A 665 -7.19 6.92 14.96
N ASP A 666 -6.12 6.13 14.99
CA ASP A 666 -4.89 6.46 14.26
C ASP A 666 -5.12 6.50 12.76
N ASP A 667 -5.94 5.59 12.21
CA ASP A 667 -6.31 5.62 10.79
C ASP A 667 -7.21 6.80 10.45
N LYS A 668 -8.19 7.15 11.31
CA LYS A 668 -8.99 8.37 11.17
C LYS A 668 -8.10 9.62 11.16
N LYS A 669 -7.12 9.71 12.07
CA LYS A 669 -6.16 10.82 12.12
C LYS A 669 -5.34 10.90 10.83
N LYS A 670 -4.78 9.76 10.34
CA LYS A 670 -4.01 9.70 9.09
C LYS A 670 -4.87 10.11 7.90
N PHE A 671 -6.11 9.65 7.83
CA PHE A 671 -7.06 10.05 6.80
C PHE A 671 -7.27 11.57 6.79
N VAL A 672 -7.55 12.18 7.95
CA VAL A 672 -7.74 13.64 8.05
C VAL A 672 -6.48 14.40 7.66
N ALA A 673 -5.30 13.94 8.09
CA ALA A 673 -4.03 14.55 7.72
C ALA A 673 -3.81 14.51 6.19
N ALA A 674 -4.04 13.35 5.56
CA ALA A 674 -3.93 13.21 4.11
C ALA A 674 -4.95 14.08 3.35
N GLN A 675 -6.20 14.18 3.83
CA GLN A 675 -7.21 15.06 3.23
C GLN A 675 -6.83 16.54 3.35
N MET A 676 -6.34 16.97 4.50
CA MET A 676 -5.84 18.32 4.69
C MET A 676 -4.70 18.63 3.69
N ASP A 677 -3.73 17.73 3.58
CA ASP A 677 -2.60 17.89 2.68
C ASP A 677 -3.05 17.98 1.21
N MET A 678 -4.02 17.15 0.80
CA MET A 678 -4.61 17.19 -0.54
C MET A 678 -5.32 18.51 -0.81
N LEU A 679 -6.14 19.01 0.13
CA LEU A 679 -6.86 20.28 0.00
C LEU A 679 -5.92 21.50 -0.04
N THR A 680 -4.77 21.41 0.62
CA THR A 680 -3.76 22.48 0.62
C THR A 680 -2.79 22.37 -0.57
N ARG A 681 -2.71 21.20 -1.22
CA ARG A 681 -1.85 20.93 -2.38
C ARG A 681 -2.23 21.71 -3.63
N ASP A 682 -3.51 21.96 -3.89
CA ASP A 682 -3.95 22.77 -5.03
C ASP A 682 -3.39 24.19 -4.97
N LYS A 683 -3.14 24.70 -3.78
CA LYS A 683 -2.43 25.94 -3.51
C LYS A 683 -0.97 25.89 -3.99
N LEU A 684 -0.24 24.81 -3.69
CA LEU A 684 1.13 24.61 -4.17
C LEU A 684 1.14 24.48 -5.70
N LYS A 685 0.19 23.76 -6.27
CA LYS A 685 0.02 23.61 -7.72
C LYS A 685 -0.28 24.96 -8.38
N MET A 686 -1.15 25.78 -7.78
CA MET A 686 -1.48 27.12 -8.30
C MET A 686 -0.28 28.07 -8.18
N SER A 687 0.47 28.01 -7.08
CA SER A 687 1.72 28.74 -6.90
C SER A 687 2.77 28.30 -7.92
N ALA A 688 2.95 27.00 -8.13
CA ALA A 688 3.86 26.45 -9.13
C ALA A 688 3.46 26.87 -10.56
N LYS A 689 2.17 26.87 -10.88
CA LYS A 689 1.68 27.39 -12.17
C LYS A 689 1.97 28.88 -12.35
N LEU A 690 1.76 29.68 -11.29
CA LEU A 690 2.05 31.12 -11.34
C LEU A 690 3.56 31.38 -11.55
N ASP A 691 4.41 30.65 -10.82
CA ASP A 691 5.87 30.72 -10.97
C ASP A 691 6.31 30.26 -12.38
N TYR A 692 5.69 29.20 -12.88
CA TYR A 692 5.91 28.72 -14.24
C TYR A 692 5.57 29.80 -15.28
N PHE A 693 4.38 30.41 -15.23
CA PHE A 693 3.97 31.45 -16.18
C PHE A 693 4.86 32.68 -16.09
N ASN A 694 5.24 33.10 -14.88
CA ASN A 694 6.16 34.21 -14.68
C ASN A 694 7.54 33.89 -15.27
N THR A 695 8.05 32.69 -15.03
CA THR A 695 9.35 32.25 -15.56
C THR A 695 9.33 32.11 -17.07
N ARG A 696 8.25 31.54 -17.63
CA ARG A 696 8.04 31.41 -19.07
C ARG A 696 8.02 32.77 -19.80
N ASN A 697 7.24 33.72 -19.26
CA ASN A 697 7.14 35.05 -19.84
C ASN A 697 8.50 35.79 -19.84
N LYS A 698 9.21 35.73 -18.68
CA LYS A 698 10.58 36.26 -18.57
C LYS A 698 11.53 35.59 -19.56
N ALA A 699 11.42 34.28 -19.73
CA ALA A 699 12.24 33.53 -20.67
C ALA A 699 12.00 33.98 -22.12
N GLN A 700 10.75 34.19 -22.48
CA GLN A 700 10.39 34.67 -23.81
C GLN A 700 11.02 36.04 -24.12
N ASP A 701 10.95 36.98 -23.17
CA ASP A 701 11.55 38.32 -23.32
C ASP A 701 13.08 38.27 -23.43
N VAL A 702 13.73 37.47 -22.57
CA VAL A 702 15.17 37.29 -22.56
C VAL A 702 15.68 36.61 -23.84
N LEU A 703 14.99 35.58 -24.30
CA LEU A 703 15.35 34.86 -25.54
C LEU A 703 15.15 35.68 -26.79
N VAL A 704 14.13 36.53 -26.83
CA VAL A 704 13.91 37.47 -27.94
C VAL A 704 15.08 38.47 -28.00
N SER A 705 15.50 39.01 -26.86
CA SER A 705 16.48 40.06 -26.79
C SER A 705 17.93 39.56 -26.89
N HIS A 706 18.25 38.39 -26.27
CA HIS A 706 19.63 37.94 -26.04
C HIS A 706 19.85 36.45 -26.33
N GLY A 707 18.81 35.68 -26.70
CA GLY A 707 18.91 34.24 -26.94
C GLY A 707 19.49 33.88 -28.32
N ASN A 708 20.32 32.84 -28.37
CA ASN A 708 20.77 32.25 -29.63
C ASN A 708 19.75 31.24 -30.20
N ASP A 709 19.98 30.74 -31.40
CA ASP A 709 19.03 29.85 -32.10
C ASP A 709 18.89 28.50 -31.40
N GLU A 710 19.95 27.98 -30.76
CA GLU A 710 19.92 26.73 -29.98
C GLU A 710 19.05 26.88 -28.75
N GLU A 711 19.21 27.96 -27.98
CA GLU A 711 18.43 28.26 -26.79
C GLU A 711 16.94 28.47 -27.11
N LYS A 712 16.65 29.18 -28.22
CA LYS A 712 15.27 29.34 -28.71
C LYS A 712 14.64 28.00 -29.10
N THR A 713 15.42 27.13 -29.73
CA THR A 713 14.96 25.79 -30.11
C THR A 713 14.70 24.91 -28.88
N ARG A 714 15.60 24.92 -27.89
CA ARG A 714 15.41 24.20 -26.64
C ARG A 714 14.15 24.66 -25.90
N PHE A 715 13.95 25.97 -25.80
CA PHE A 715 12.75 26.55 -25.18
C PHE A 715 11.48 26.16 -25.91
N SER A 716 11.46 26.24 -27.26
CA SER A 716 10.31 25.82 -28.07
C SER A 716 9.97 24.32 -27.85
N ASN A 717 10.97 23.46 -27.69
CA ASN A 717 10.77 22.04 -27.43
C ASN A 717 10.17 21.79 -26.05
N LEU A 718 10.54 22.55 -25.02
CA LEU A 718 9.93 22.46 -23.69
C LEU A 718 8.45 22.88 -23.72
N LEU A 719 8.13 23.95 -24.48
CA LEU A 719 6.74 24.43 -24.61
C LEU A 719 5.80 23.41 -25.27
N LYS A 720 6.31 22.47 -26.07
CA LYS A 720 5.48 21.40 -26.65
C LYS A 720 4.88 20.48 -25.58
N GLN A 721 5.53 20.36 -24.42
CA GLN A 721 5.07 19.54 -23.28
C GLN A 721 4.14 20.32 -22.34
N GLU A 722 4.07 21.66 -22.50
CA GLU A 722 3.34 22.58 -21.60
C GLU A 722 1.90 22.12 -21.36
N LYS A 723 1.15 21.90 -22.44
CA LYS A 723 -0.28 21.55 -22.33
C LYS A 723 -0.51 20.27 -21.56
N GLN A 724 0.30 19.23 -21.79
CA GLN A 724 0.19 17.95 -21.11
C GLN A 724 0.57 18.06 -19.64
N ILE A 725 1.66 18.80 -19.32
CA ILE A 725 2.14 18.96 -17.95
C ILE A 725 1.18 19.83 -17.12
N LEU A 726 0.67 20.95 -17.69
CA LEU A 726 -0.25 21.84 -16.96
C LEU A 726 -1.66 21.26 -16.77
N SER A 727 -2.09 20.34 -17.63
CA SER A 727 -3.35 19.59 -17.46
C SER A 727 -3.18 18.39 -16.53
N GLY A 728 -1.98 17.92 -16.29
CA GLY A 728 -1.67 16.83 -15.37
C GLY A 728 -1.82 17.24 -13.88
N ASP A 729 -1.93 16.24 -12.99
CA ASP A 729 -2.20 16.47 -11.57
C ASP A 729 -0.96 16.61 -10.69
N THR A 730 0.24 16.74 -11.26
CA THR A 730 1.49 16.71 -10.49
C THR A 730 2.22 18.04 -10.44
N THR A 731 2.25 18.69 -9.26
CA THR A 731 3.09 19.88 -8.97
C THR A 731 4.56 19.69 -9.36
N PRO A 732 5.23 18.56 -9.05
CA PRO A 732 6.63 18.33 -9.41
C PRO A 732 6.93 18.42 -10.92
N ALA A 733 5.98 18.03 -11.78
CA ALA A 733 6.18 18.14 -13.23
C ALA A 733 6.20 19.61 -13.70
N ILE A 734 5.38 20.46 -13.07
CA ILE A 734 5.36 21.91 -13.35
C ILE A 734 6.65 22.57 -12.87
N GLU A 735 7.12 22.24 -11.68
CA GLU A 735 8.38 22.73 -11.10
C GLU A 735 9.60 22.27 -11.91
N SER A 736 9.60 21.00 -12.36
CA SER A 736 10.64 20.48 -13.24
C SER A 736 10.69 21.26 -14.55
N LEU A 737 9.54 21.54 -15.18
CA LEU A 737 9.47 22.31 -16.39
C LEU A 737 9.97 23.76 -16.18
N THR A 738 9.58 24.38 -15.06
CA THR A 738 10.04 25.71 -14.65
C THR A 738 11.55 25.73 -14.48
N THR A 739 12.10 24.71 -13.82
CA THR A 739 13.55 24.56 -13.60
C THR A 739 14.31 24.38 -14.92
N GLN A 740 13.77 23.63 -15.87
CA GLN A 740 14.37 23.44 -17.19
C GLN A 740 14.41 24.75 -17.98
N ILE A 741 13.34 25.57 -17.90
CA ILE A 741 13.33 26.91 -18.50
C ILE A 741 14.39 27.81 -17.86
N ARG A 742 14.52 27.80 -16.52
CA ARG A 742 15.57 28.55 -15.81
C ARG A 742 16.98 28.14 -16.25
N LYS A 743 17.23 26.85 -16.46
CA LYS A 743 18.51 26.36 -17.00
C LYS A 743 18.86 26.91 -18.38
N ILE A 744 17.88 27.28 -19.19
CA ILE A 744 18.12 27.94 -20.50
C ILE A 744 18.45 29.42 -20.32
N ILE A 745 17.69 30.15 -19.47
CA ILE A 745 17.82 31.59 -19.37
C ILE A 745 18.95 32.07 -18.45
N ASN A 746 19.29 31.30 -17.41
CA ASN A 746 20.33 31.69 -16.47
C ASN A 746 21.69 31.97 -17.17
N PRO A 747 22.21 31.11 -18.09
CA PRO A 747 23.44 31.39 -18.80
C PRO A 747 23.36 32.68 -19.66
N ILE A 748 22.18 33.04 -20.13
CA ILE A 748 21.95 34.25 -20.94
C ILE A 748 22.13 35.50 -20.05
N TYR A 749 21.56 35.47 -18.85
CA TYR A 749 21.73 36.56 -17.90
C TYR A 749 23.19 36.79 -17.60
N PHE A 750 23.97 35.74 -17.34
CA PHE A 750 25.40 35.85 -16.99
C PHE A 750 26.29 36.33 -18.15
N ARG A 751 25.84 36.30 -19.41
CA ARG A 751 26.60 36.88 -20.53
C ARG A 751 26.12 38.27 -20.89
N THR A 752 25.04 38.77 -20.28
CA THR A 752 24.45 40.08 -20.59
C THR A 752 25.08 41.16 -19.68
N PRO A 753 25.80 42.18 -20.27
CA PRO A 753 26.46 43.22 -19.52
C PRO A 753 25.58 43.94 -18.50
N ALA A 754 24.39 44.36 -18.94
CA ALA A 754 23.45 45.08 -18.07
C ALA A 754 23.03 44.27 -16.85
N TYR A 755 22.88 42.96 -16.99
CA TYR A 755 22.53 42.06 -15.86
C TYR A 755 23.70 41.87 -14.91
N LEU A 756 24.90 41.69 -15.39
CA LEU A 756 26.11 41.62 -14.57
C LEU A 756 26.30 42.88 -13.75
N ILE A 757 26.08 44.04 -14.34
CA ILE A 757 26.15 45.34 -13.63
C ILE A 757 25.07 45.40 -12.54
N SER A 758 23.87 44.98 -12.84
CA SER A 758 22.79 44.96 -11.84
C SER A 758 23.09 44.03 -10.65
N ILE A 759 23.59 42.81 -10.92
CA ILE A 759 23.99 41.86 -9.88
C ILE A 759 25.14 42.44 -9.04
N TYR A 760 26.16 43.03 -9.69
CA TYR A 760 27.24 43.64 -9.00
C TYR A 760 26.76 44.75 -8.06
N HIS A 761 25.88 45.65 -8.51
CA HIS A 761 25.33 46.70 -7.64
C HIS A 761 24.53 46.14 -6.48
N TYR A 762 23.81 45.03 -6.67
CA TYR A 762 23.17 44.32 -5.56
C TYR A 762 24.16 43.85 -4.50
N TYR A 763 25.25 43.16 -4.91
CA TYR A 763 26.26 42.74 -3.95
C TYR A 763 27.04 43.93 -3.36
N ALA A 764 27.30 44.93 -4.15
CA ALA A 764 27.97 46.14 -3.69
C ALA A 764 27.14 46.95 -2.65
N SER A 765 25.80 46.84 -2.71
CA SER A 765 24.91 47.51 -1.75
C SER A 765 24.78 46.80 -0.39
N LEU A 766 25.29 45.54 -0.26
CA LEU A 766 25.26 44.81 0.98
C LEU A 766 26.36 45.28 1.93
N ASP A 767 25.98 45.47 3.21
CA ASP A 767 26.92 45.96 4.26
C ASP A 767 27.43 44.83 5.18
N GLU A 768 26.92 43.59 5.04
CA GLU A 768 27.18 42.47 5.94
C GLU A 768 28.35 41.55 5.51
N TYR A 769 29.48 42.13 5.17
CA TYR A 769 30.70 41.38 4.82
C TYR A 769 31.60 41.17 6.05
N PRO A 770 31.94 39.91 6.41
CA PRO A 770 32.86 39.62 7.52
C PRO A 770 34.23 40.24 7.32
N ASP A 771 34.71 40.29 6.10
CA ASP A 771 35.95 41.05 5.73
C ASP A 771 35.56 42.30 4.93
N ALA A 772 35.30 43.38 5.68
CA ALA A 772 34.92 44.66 5.09
C ALA A 772 36.03 45.30 4.24
N SER A 773 37.31 45.00 4.53
CA SER A 773 38.46 45.56 3.78
C SER A 773 38.60 44.90 2.40
N GLU A 774 38.50 43.54 2.35
CA GLU A 774 38.50 42.79 1.10
C GLU A 774 37.27 43.12 0.25
N ALA A 775 36.10 43.21 0.87
CA ALA A 775 34.88 43.60 0.19
C ALA A 775 34.96 45.01 -0.41
N ALA A 776 35.47 45.99 0.32
CA ALA A 776 35.68 47.35 -0.18
C ALA A 776 36.63 47.39 -1.40
N SER A 777 37.76 46.65 -1.32
CA SER A 777 38.71 46.53 -2.44
C SER A 777 38.04 45.89 -3.68
N LEU A 778 37.18 44.86 -3.49
CA LEU A 778 36.48 44.23 -4.59
C LEU A 778 35.40 45.14 -5.19
N LYS A 779 34.68 45.93 -4.36
CA LYS A 779 33.71 46.93 -4.81
C LYS A 779 34.41 48.00 -5.69
N ASP A 780 35.54 48.53 -5.26
CA ASP A 780 36.31 49.50 -6.02
C ASP A 780 36.85 48.95 -7.36
N LYS A 781 37.27 47.69 -7.39
CA LYS A 781 37.64 46.99 -8.64
C LYS A 781 36.44 46.75 -9.54
N GLY A 782 35.29 46.42 -8.97
CA GLY A 782 34.06 46.22 -9.73
C GLY A 782 33.59 47.48 -10.44
N ASP A 783 33.63 48.63 -9.77
CA ASP A 783 33.30 49.92 -10.36
C ASP A 783 34.25 50.27 -11.51
N ARG A 784 35.55 49.98 -11.35
CA ARG A 784 36.52 50.15 -12.46
C ARG A 784 36.31 49.17 -13.60
N SER A 785 35.93 47.92 -13.30
CA SER A 785 35.63 46.93 -14.35
C SER A 785 34.40 47.32 -15.19
N ILE A 786 33.38 47.91 -14.54
CA ILE A 786 32.22 48.48 -15.24
C ILE A 786 32.65 49.64 -16.13
N ALA A 787 33.41 50.60 -15.57
CA ALA A 787 33.89 51.78 -16.32
C ALA A 787 34.73 51.38 -17.54
N ASN A 788 35.51 50.29 -17.43
CA ASN A 788 36.36 49.78 -18.52
C ASN A 788 35.66 48.72 -19.41
N SER A 789 34.39 48.43 -19.19
CA SER A 789 33.62 47.38 -19.87
C SER A 789 34.24 45.97 -19.79
N ASN A 790 35.02 45.71 -18.70
CA ASN A 790 35.64 44.41 -18.47
C ASN A 790 34.70 43.47 -17.71
N TYR A 791 33.78 42.83 -18.43
CA TYR A 791 32.74 41.99 -17.86
C TYR A 791 33.23 40.61 -17.37
N GLU A 792 34.40 40.15 -17.82
CA GLU A 792 35.00 38.91 -17.29
C GLU A 792 35.56 39.14 -15.89
N GLU A 793 36.23 40.22 -15.66
CA GLU A 793 36.68 40.62 -14.35
C GLU A 793 35.52 40.94 -13.42
N LEU A 794 34.45 41.55 -13.94
CA LEU A 794 33.23 41.83 -13.17
C LEU A 794 32.56 40.53 -12.69
N ARG A 795 32.49 39.46 -13.50
CA ARG A 795 32.03 38.13 -13.08
C ARG A 795 32.86 37.55 -11.94
N TYR A 796 34.17 37.63 -12.06
CA TYR A 796 35.06 37.17 -11.03
C TYR A 796 34.84 37.92 -9.70
N ILE A 797 34.65 39.23 -9.77
CA ILE A 797 34.39 40.08 -8.60
C ILE A 797 33.06 39.74 -7.95
N ILE A 798 31.98 39.55 -8.75
CA ILE A 798 30.68 39.12 -8.24
C ILE A 798 30.78 37.80 -7.49
N ASN A 799 31.48 36.81 -8.05
CA ASN A 799 31.65 35.50 -7.38
C ASN A 799 32.46 35.64 -6.07
N LYS A 800 33.46 36.49 -6.04
CA LYS A 800 34.24 36.76 -4.82
C LYS A 800 33.40 37.45 -3.76
N LEU A 801 32.65 38.49 -4.12
CA LEU A 801 31.72 39.16 -3.18
C LEU A 801 30.69 38.18 -2.61
N HIS A 802 30.13 37.30 -3.45
CA HIS A 802 29.22 36.25 -2.99
C HIS A 802 29.88 35.30 -1.97
N THR A 803 31.08 34.81 -2.24
CA THR A 803 31.80 33.90 -1.33
C THR A 803 32.23 34.53 -0.02
N LEU A 804 32.38 35.87 0.02
CA LEU A 804 32.68 36.61 1.24
C LEU A 804 31.49 36.84 2.16
N LEU A 805 30.23 36.63 1.69
CA LEU A 805 29.05 36.76 2.54
C LEU A 805 28.97 35.65 3.58
N PRO A 806 28.38 35.93 4.76
CA PRO A 806 27.99 34.88 5.69
C PRO A 806 27.07 33.82 5.02
N ARG A 807 27.24 32.56 5.39
CA ARG A 807 26.50 31.43 4.76
C ARG A 807 24.98 31.66 4.69
N LYS A 808 24.42 32.29 5.73
CA LYS A 808 22.99 32.64 5.81
C LYS A 808 22.56 33.70 4.78
N GLU A 809 23.45 34.63 4.44
CA GLU A 809 23.23 35.66 3.42
C GLU A 809 23.51 35.13 1.99
N GLN A 810 24.45 34.20 1.82
CA GLN A 810 24.68 33.49 0.57
C GLN A 810 23.40 32.69 0.18
N GLU A 811 22.74 32.04 1.16
CA GLU A 811 21.49 31.31 0.94
C GLU A 811 20.34 32.23 0.54
N LYS A 812 20.22 33.41 1.18
CA LYS A 812 19.22 34.43 0.80
C LYS A 812 19.47 35.01 -0.60
N ALA A 813 20.72 35.23 -0.96
CA ALA A 813 21.12 35.71 -2.28
C ALA A 813 20.80 34.67 -3.37
N ASN A 814 20.94 33.38 -3.08
CA ASN A 814 20.54 32.29 -3.96
C ASN A 814 19.02 32.21 -4.18
N ILE A 815 18.21 32.48 -3.15
CA ILE A 815 16.75 32.50 -3.20
C ILE A 815 16.24 33.67 -4.10
N LYS A 816 16.98 34.79 -4.18
CA LYS A 816 16.59 35.93 -5.03
C LYS A 816 16.95 35.80 -6.50
N GLY A 817 17.34 34.63 -6.97
CA GLY A 817 17.49 34.34 -8.39
C GLY A 817 18.84 34.71 -8.99
N THR A 818 19.89 34.72 -8.19
CA THR A 818 21.23 34.97 -8.67
C THR A 818 21.83 33.83 -9.50
N GLY A 819 21.21 32.63 -9.46
CA GLY A 819 21.66 31.47 -10.26
C GLY A 819 23.04 30.91 -9.90
N ILE A 820 23.68 31.39 -8.81
CA ILE A 820 24.96 30.94 -8.32
C ILE A 820 24.69 29.89 -7.24
N SER A 821 24.77 28.60 -7.60
CA SER A 821 24.77 27.48 -6.66
C SER A 821 26.12 26.76 -6.76
#